data_fae478138f69c0199d12655bb071f6df
#
_entry.id   fae478138f69c0199d12655bb071f6df
#
_cell.length_a   1.000
_cell.length_b   1.000
_cell.length_c   1.000
_cell.angle_alpha   90.00
_cell.angle_beta   90.00
_cell.angle_gamma   90.00
#
_symmetry.space_group_name_H-M   'P 1'
#
loop_
_entity.id
_entity.type
_entity.pdbx_description
1 polymer ?
#
loop_
_entity_poly.entity_id
_entity_poly.type
_entity_poly.pdbx_seq_one_letter_code
_entity_poly.pdbx_strand_id
1 'polypeptide(L)'
;MSKSLLFLLDGMALAYRSHFAFISSNLKNSEGIPTGPILGFANTLEKMLEEEKPTHIAVAWDTKVPTFRHEMDEEYKANRPPQPEELKIGIPLIKEMLEGYGIANIEKDGYEADDVIGTIADRANEEDVDVFLVTPDKDFMQLIHDHIKMYKPDNQNGGFNIIDREGVKEYFGVYPEKVVDVLAILGDTSDNIPGVRGIGKKGAPKLINKYDSLEAAIEDAPNMSSKRHREGLQEYAEQALHAKEMVKIKTDVPDITEWEDLDWEGPDKEELGKFFKKMEFRTLTEKYLGKEETKYEPANNSSNNGQKDLFSSPKPAVTTEEEKESYDEELVTYELVKGPQNLEALVSKLISYDALCFDTETDGVDMMNSNLVGISLSTTPGVAYYVPVNREGGIEESEAVSILQPLFNNDKTLKVAHNYKFDYIMLRRAGLQITGEVFDTMIAGYLIDANQKLKMDQLARKYLNYDPISIEVLIGTGRKQKTMDQIQPEKVRIYACEDADITFRLYEVLNNLLEQDELKEIAETLEFPLIEVLAEMEMNGILLDTGMLKSFSQTLKEDILELEQSIYEKAGTEFNINSPQQLGEVLFDKMGLPAGKKTKTGQYSTAESVLTKLANDYEMPDLILEYRALSKLKSTYVDALPKLINEETGRIHTDFNQSIAATGRLSSSNPNLQNIPIRTKRGREIRKAFIAEEQFQLLSADYSQVELRVIASIAEDDNMMEAFKNDEDIHSRTAKEVFGLESIDDVTPDHRRKAKEVNFGIPYGVSAYGLASRLGISNEEGKEMIDQYFERFPGILEYINETKNFAKENGYVKTLMGRRRYIPEINSSNWNVRSFAERTAINMPIQGTAADIIKAAMINIQDYLEDHDCKSRMLLQVHDELIFEIHEDEQESLPSKIKELMETAFELDVPLKVDMGLADNWLDAH
;
A
#
# COMPACT_ATOMS: atom_id res chain seq x y z
N MET A 1 -21.53 40.73 7.81
CA MET A 1 -21.05 39.94 8.92
C MET A 1 -20.69 38.61 8.32
N SER A 2 -19.49 38.08 8.58
CA SER A 2 -19.14 36.71 8.15
C SER A 2 -20.12 35.76 8.83
N LYS A 3 -20.64 34.77 8.11
CA LYS A 3 -21.51 33.74 8.67
C LYS A 3 -20.75 33.01 9.79
N SER A 4 -21.37 32.78 10.95
CA SER A 4 -20.74 32.03 12.04
C SER A 4 -20.54 30.57 11.61
N LEU A 5 -19.35 30.04 11.89
CA LEU A 5 -18.91 28.70 11.51
C LEU A 5 -18.40 27.98 12.75
N LEU A 6 -19.16 27.00 13.23
CA LEU A 6 -18.90 26.26 14.48
C LEU A 6 -18.34 24.86 14.18
N PHE A 7 -17.20 24.53 14.78
CA PHE A 7 -16.60 23.18 14.73
C PHE A 7 -16.64 22.52 16.10
N LEU A 8 -17.30 21.38 16.20
CA LEU A 8 -17.41 20.59 17.42
C LEU A 8 -16.67 19.26 17.23
N LEU A 9 -15.62 19.05 18.01
CA LEU A 9 -14.71 17.91 17.87
C LEU A 9 -14.99 16.86 18.94
N ASP A 10 -15.09 15.60 18.53
CA ASP A 10 -15.08 14.44 19.41
C ASP A 10 -13.64 14.12 19.83
N GLY A 11 -13.26 14.55 21.03
CA GLY A 11 -11.90 14.47 21.55
C GLY A 11 -11.43 13.04 21.74
N MET A 12 -12.31 12.15 22.24
CA MET A 12 -11.97 10.76 22.46
C MET A 12 -11.74 10.01 21.13
N ALA A 13 -12.64 10.12 20.17
CA ALA A 13 -12.51 9.43 18.90
C ALA A 13 -11.27 9.91 18.11
N LEU A 14 -10.97 11.21 18.12
CA LEU A 14 -9.78 11.77 17.48
C LEU A 14 -8.48 11.35 18.19
N ALA A 15 -8.46 11.30 19.54
CA ALA A 15 -7.30 10.84 20.30
C ALA A 15 -7.01 9.35 20.06
N TYR A 16 -8.05 8.50 20.05
CA TYR A 16 -7.90 7.08 19.68
C TYR A 16 -7.41 6.90 18.23
N ARG A 17 -7.97 7.64 17.29
CA ARG A 17 -7.52 7.63 15.90
C ARG A 17 -6.05 7.99 15.78
N SER A 18 -5.62 9.04 16.47
CA SER A 18 -4.23 9.50 16.50
C SER A 18 -3.30 8.46 17.12
N HIS A 19 -3.71 7.81 18.21
CA HIS A 19 -2.97 6.73 18.84
C HIS A 19 -2.75 5.55 17.88
N PHE A 20 -3.79 5.08 17.20
CA PHE A 20 -3.67 3.95 16.26
C PHE A 20 -2.87 4.30 15.01
N ALA A 21 -2.88 5.55 14.56
CA ALA A 21 -2.07 5.99 13.42
C ALA A 21 -0.55 5.93 13.74
N PHE A 22 -0.16 6.18 14.99
CA PHE A 22 1.25 6.21 15.42
C PHE A 22 1.67 5.02 16.29
N ILE A 23 0.81 4.03 16.49
CA ILE A 23 1.09 2.89 17.38
C ILE A 23 2.34 2.09 16.98
N SER A 24 2.61 1.99 15.67
CA SER A 24 3.80 1.30 15.14
C SER A 24 5.08 2.12 15.29
N SER A 25 4.97 3.45 15.38
CA SER A 25 6.11 4.37 15.42
C SER A 25 6.70 4.53 16.83
N ASN A 26 5.95 4.15 17.88
CA ASN A 26 6.35 4.22 19.31
C ASN A 26 7.08 5.52 19.71
N LEU A 27 6.56 6.66 19.21
CA LEU A 27 7.18 7.98 19.41
C LEU A 27 7.15 8.38 20.87
N LYS A 28 8.31 8.79 21.39
CA LYS A 28 8.49 9.32 22.75
C LYS A 28 9.48 10.48 22.72
N ASN A 29 9.26 11.47 23.58
CA ASN A 29 10.28 12.51 23.81
C ASN A 29 11.42 11.99 24.71
N SER A 30 12.43 12.82 24.96
CA SER A 30 13.60 12.51 25.81
C SER A 30 13.24 12.14 27.26
N GLU A 31 12.09 12.58 27.76
CA GLU A 31 11.54 12.24 29.07
C GLU A 31 10.76 10.92 29.09
N GLY A 32 10.63 10.24 27.91
CA GLY A 32 9.90 8.99 27.77
C GLY A 32 8.38 9.13 27.64
N ILE A 33 7.85 10.36 27.50
CA ILE A 33 6.43 10.63 27.30
C ILE A 33 6.02 10.14 25.89
N PRO A 34 4.93 9.34 25.77
CA PRO A 34 4.44 8.90 24.47
C PRO A 34 3.82 10.07 23.70
N THR A 35 4.50 10.52 22.66
CA THR A 35 4.12 11.72 21.88
C THR A 35 3.29 11.45 20.64
N GLY A 36 3.19 10.21 20.19
CA GLY A 36 2.43 9.84 18.99
C GLY A 36 0.97 10.29 18.98
N PRO A 37 0.16 10.02 20.03
CA PRO A 37 -1.23 10.48 20.10
C PRO A 37 -1.36 12.00 20.04
N ILE A 38 -0.44 12.73 20.68
CA ILE A 38 -0.44 14.20 20.75
C ILE A 38 -0.11 14.79 19.39
N LEU A 39 0.94 14.27 18.73
CA LEU A 39 1.36 14.70 17.39
C LEU A 39 0.27 14.45 16.35
N GLY A 40 -0.37 13.27 16.39
CA GLY A 40 -1.46 12.94 15.46
C GLY A 40 -2.67 13.84 15.63
N PHE A 41 -3.01 14.18 16.88
CA PHE A 41 -4.10 15.11 17.18
C PHE A 41 -3.75 16.54 16.70
N ALA A 42 -2.53 17.01 17.02
CA ALA A 42 -2.02 18.31 16.58
C ALA A 42 -2.07 18.45 15.05
N ASN A 43 -1.54 17.47 14.31
CA ASN A 43 -1.53 17.51 12.84
C ASN A 43 -2.95 17.54 12.24
N THR A 44 -3.90 16.82 12.84
CA THR A 44 -5.30 16.82 12.41
C THR A 44 -5.94 18.17 12.65
N LEU A 45 -5.69 18.76 13.82
CA LEU A 45 -6.22 20.06 14.22
C LEU A 45 -5.61 21.19 13.37
N GLU A 46 -4.31 21.21 13.20
CA GLU A 46 -3.59 22.21 12.39
C GLU A 46 -4.15 22.28 10.97
N LYS A 47 -4.26 21.11 10.32
CA LYS A 47 -4.82 21.03 8.98
C LYS A 47 -6.24 21.58 8.90
N MET A 48 -7.11 21.21 9.83
CA MET A 48 -8.49 21.68 9.86
C MET A 48 -8.57 23.20 10.08
N LEU A 49 -7.77 23.75 11.00
CA LEU A 49 -7.74 25.19 11.29
C LEU A 49 -7.23 26.01 10.09
N GLU A 50 -6.26 25.49 9.33
CA GLU A 50 -5.71 26.13 8.13
C GLU A 50 -6.71 26.12 6.97
N GLU A 51 -7.38 24.98 6.75
CA GLU A 51 -8.33 24.78 5.63
C GLU A 51 -9.68 25.51 5.86
N GLU A 52 -10.26 25.39 7.06
CA GLU A 52 -11.65 25.80 7.30
C GLU A 52 -11.82 27.13 8.04
N LYS A 53 -10.84 27.57 8.81
CA LYS A 53 -10.83 28.83 9.55
C LYS A 53 -12.11 29.07 10.36
N PRO A 54 -12.44 28.19 11.32
CA PRO A 54 -13.66 28.30 12.11
C PRO A 54 -13.72 29.63 12.89
N THR A 55 -14.95 30.14 13.10
CA THR A 55 -15.18 31.29 13.99
C THR A 55 -15.40 30.84 15.43
N HIS A 56 -15.91 29.62 15.61
CA HIS A 56 -16.19 29.01 16.92
C HIS A 56 -15.75 27.56 16.89
N ILE A 57 -15.12 27.10 17.99
CA ILE A 57 -14.57 25.74 18.05
C ILE A 57 -14.50 25.22 19.48
N ALA A 58 -14.83 23.96 19.68
CA ALA A 58 -14.65 23.26 20.95
C ALA A 58 -14.37 21.78 20.77
N VAL A 59 -13.75 21.17 21.77
CA VAL A 59 -13.53 19.72 21.86
C VAL A 59 -14.28 19.17 23.06
N ALA A 60 -15.17 18.22 22.83
CA ALA A 60 -15.89 17.53 23.89
C ALA A 60 -15.18 16.23 24.28
N TRP A 61 -15.24 15.89 25.57
CA TRP A 61 -14.57 14.75 26.17
C TRP A 61 -15.52 13.94 27.05
N ASP A 62 -15.37 12.61 27.03
CA ASP A 62 -16.03 11.74 28.01
C ASP A 62 -15.40 11.90 29.38
N THR A 63 -16.25 11.88 30.43
CA THR A 63 -15.80 11.85 31.82
C THR A 63 -15.62 10.41 32.33
N LYS A 64 -15.04 10.25 33.51
CA LYS A 64 -14.91 8.93 34.16
C LYS A 64 -16.16 8.51 34.94
N VAL A 65 -17.15 9.40 35.03
CA VAL A 65 -18.38 9.17 35.75
C VAL A 65 -19.32 8.33 34.89
N PRO A 66 -19.99 7.30 35.41
CA PRO A 66 -21.00 6.56 34.68
C PRO A 66 -22.06 7.50 34.10
N THR A 67 -22.50 7.25 32.88
CA THR A 67 -23.50 8.04 32.20
C THR A 67 -24.89 7.44 32.41
N PHE A 68 -25.95 8.19 32.08
CA PHE A 68 -27.33 7.69 32.14
C PHE A 68 -27.53 6.37 31.38
N ARG A 69 -26.72 6.10 30.32
CA ARG A 69 -26.74 4.81 29.59
C ARG A 69 -26.28 3.64 30.47
N HIS A 70 -25.28 3.84 31.33
CA HIS A 70 -24.88 2.83 32.32
C HIS A 70 -25.92 2.58 33.39
N GLU A 71 -26.79 3.61 33.70
CA GLU A 71 -27.91 3.44 34.61
C GLU A 71 -29.06 2.67 33.94
N MET A 72 -29.21 2.79 32.61
CA MET A 72 -30.21 2.08 31.83
C MET A 72 -29.83 0.63 31.54
N ASP A 73 -28.53 0.34 31.38
CA ASP A 73 -27.99 -1.00 31.11
C ASP A 73 -26.58 -1.16 31.69
N GLU A 74 -26.42 -2.01 32.69
CA GLU A 74 -25.14 -2.29 33.37
C GLU A 74 -24.11 -2.94 32.43
N GLU A 75 -24.56 -3.59 31.33
CA GLU A 75 -23.71 -4.22 30.33
C GLU A 75 -23.23 -3.23 29.24
N TYR A 76 -23.71 -1.99 29.27
CA TYR A 76 -23.31 -0.96 28.29
C TYR A 76 -21.78 -0.73 28.33
N LYS A 77 -21.14 -0.84 27.18
CA LYS A 77 -19.67 -0.73 26.99
C LYS A 77 -18.83 -1.71 27.83
N ALA A 78 -19.43 -2.72 28.48
CA ALA A 78 -18.70 -3.69 29.32
C ALA A 78 -17.67 -4.53 28.53
N ASN A 79 -17.83 -4.65 27.24
CA ASN A 79 -16.90 -5.37 26.34
C ASN A 79 -15.72 -4.52 25.85
N ARG A 80 -15.68 -3.20 26.16
CA ARG A 80 -14.58 -2.32 25.73
C ARG A 80 -13.29 -2.67 26.50
N PRO A 81 -12.15 -2.82 25.79
CA PRO A 81 -10.86 -3.03 26.44
C PRO A 81 -10.47 -1.79 27.26
N PRO A 82 -9.64 -1.94 28.29
CA PRO A 82 -9.14 -0.80 29.06
C PRO A 82 -8.38 0.17 28.16
N GLN A 83 -8.48 1.46 28.48
CA GLN A 83 -7.80 2.53 27.76
C GLN A 83 -6.27 2.29 27.73
N PRO A 84 -5.61 2.39 26.55
CA PRO A 84 -4.15 2.30 26.44
C PRO A 84 -3.41 3.28 27.34
N GLU A 85 -2.27 2.87 27.89
CA GLU A 85 -1.47 3.71 28.80
C GLU A 85 -0.98 4.99 28.09
N GLU A 86 -0.64 4.89 26.79
CA GLU A 86 -0.23 6.04 25.99
C GLU A 86 -1.34 7.10 25.88
N LEU A 87 -2.61 6.68 25.83
CA LEU A 87 -3.75 7.60 25.84
C LEU A 87 -4.04 8.15 27.23
N LYS A 88 -3.85 7.37 28.29
CA LYS A 88 -4.01 7.89 29.66
C LYS A 88 -3.05 9.04 29.95
N ILE A 89 -1.82 8.97 29.38
CA ILE A 89 -0.80 10.02 29.48
C ILE A 89 -1.08 11.13 28.45
N GLY A 90 -1.46 10.76 27.22
CA GLY A 90 -1.61 11.68 26.10
C GLY A 90 -2.83 12.61 26.21
N ILE A 91 -3.99 12.13 26.68
CA ILE A 91 -5.23 12.95 26.75
C ILE A 91 -5.08 14.20 27.62
N PRO A 92 -4.52 14.15 28.84
CA PRO A 92 -4.24 15.36 29.59
C PRO A 92 -3.32 16.34 28.87
N LEU A 93 -2.32 15.85 28.14
CA LEU A 93 -1.42 16.69 27.36
C LEU A 93 -2.07 17.26 26.10
N ILE A 94 -3.00 16.52 25.49
CA ILE A 94 -3.82 17.05 24.38
C ILE A 94 -4.71 18.19 24.89
N LYS A 95 -5.31 18.07 26.05
CA LYS A 95 -6.10 19.15 26.66
C LYS A 95 -5.24 20.37 26.99
N GLU A 96 -4.02 20.19 27.56
CA GLU A 96 -3.03 21.26 27.77
C GLU A 96 -2.68 21.96 26.42
N MET A 97 -2.51 21.19 25.36
CA MET A 97 -2.26 21.71 24.02
C MET A 97 -3.44 22.54 23.49
N LEU A 98 -4.67 22.06 23.68
CA LEU A 98 -5.90 22.77 23.24
C LEU A 98 -6.07 24.11 23.97
N GLU A 99 -5.69 24.22 25.23
CA GLU A 99 -5.63 25.49 25.98
C GLU A 99 -4.68 26.48 25.27
N GLY A 100 -3.52 26.00 24.83
CA GLY A 100 -2.58 26.82 24.04
C GLY A 100 -3.13 27.21 22.65
N TYR A 101 -4.00 26.41 22.05
CA TYR A 101 -4.74 26.80 20.86
C TYR A 101 -5.88 27.78 21.11
N GLY A 102 -6.22 28.07 22.37
CA GLY A 102 -7.40 28.85 22.73
C GLY A 102 -8.72 28.11 22.43
N ILE A 103 -8.71 26.79 22.45
CA ILE A 103 -9.88 25.95 22.13
C ILE A 103 -10.48 25.39 23.43
N ALA A 104 -11.77 25.57 23.59
CA ALA A 104 -12.50 25.12 24.78
C ALA A 104 -12.52 23.58 24.89
N ASN A 105 -12.17 23.07 26.08
CA ASN A 105 -12.37 21.67 26.46
C ASN A 105 -13.69 21.56 27.25
N ILE A 106 -14.66 20.78 26.75
CA ILE A 106 -15.97 20.65 27.36
C ILE A 106 -16.16 19.22 27.88
N GLU A 107 -16.59 19.10 29.12
CA GLU A 107 -16.95 17.86 29.80
C GLU A 107 -18.23 18.01 30.59
N LYS A 108 -19.06 16.96 30.64
CA LYS A 108 -20.29 16.97 31.48
C LYS A 108 -20.47 15.61 32.14
N ASP A 109 -20.40 15.58 33.47
CA ASP A 109 -20.66 14.36 34.22
C ASP A 109 -22.08 13.82 34.01
N GLY A 110 -22.19 12.50 33.82
CA GLY A 110 -23.45 11.80 33.57
C GLY A 110 -23.87 11.75 32.08
N TYR A 111 -23.12 12.40 31.18
CA TYR A 111 -23.36 12.43 29.74
C TYR A 111 -22.07 12.07 28.99
N GLU A 112 -22.21 11.62 27.76
CA GLU A 112 -21.09 11.35 26.86
C GLU A 112 -20.75 12.58 26.02
N ALA A 113 -19.55 12.60 25.43
CA ALA A 113 -19.13 13.67 24.52
C ALA A 113 -20.13 13.88 23.37
N ASP A 114 -20.72 12.79 22.89
CA ASP A 114 -21.72 12.81 21.82
C ASP A 114 -22.98 13.61 22.19
N ASP A 115 -23.45 13.43 23.43
CA ASP A 115 -24.64 14.15 23.93
C ASP A 115 -24.34 15.66 24.12
N VAL A 116 -23.10 15.96 24.56
CA VAL A 116 -22.59 17.33 24.70
C VAL A 116 -22.54 18.01 23.33
N ILE A 117 -21.91 17.37 22.35
CA ILE A 117 -21.82 17.86 20.98
C ILE A 117 -23.20 17.99 20.34
N GLY A 118 -24.07 16.99 20.51
CA GLY A 118 -25.41 16.99 19.98
C GLY A 118 -26.25 18.15 20.50
N THR A 119 -26.12 18.48 21.79
CA THR A 119 -26.85 19.58 22.41
C THR A 119 -26.39 20.95 21.91
N ILE A 120 -25.07 21.17 21.81
CA ILE A 120 -24.52 22.45 21.32
C ILE A 120 -24.88 22.63 19.84
N ALA A 121 -24.74 21.55 19.04
CA ALA A 121 -25.06 21.57 17.61
C ALA A 121 -26.56 21.89 17.36
N ASP A 122 -27.46 21.30 18.13
CA ASP A 122 -28.90 21.52 17.98
C ASP A 122 -29.28 22.97 18.31
N ARG A 123 -28.74 23.55 19.41
CA ARG A 123 -28.93 24.95 19.76
C ARG A 123 -28.39 25.90 18.68
N ALA A 124 -27.19 25.64 18.16
CA ALA A 124 -26.61 26.43 17.07
C ALA A 124 -27.44 26.33 15.76
N ASN A 125 -28.00 25.14 15.47
CA ASN A 125 -28.88 24.93 14.31
C ASN A 125 -30.20 25.70 14.42
N GLU A 126 -30.78 25.89 15.61
CA GLU A 126 -31.97 26.71 15.83
C GLU A 126 -31.74 28.19 15.47
N GLU A 127 -30.47 28.63 15.44
CA GLU A 127 -30.04 29.99 15.11
C GLU A 127 -29.43 30.11 13.69
N ASP A 128 -29.63 29.12 12.83
CA ASP A 128 -29.14 29.08 11.45
C ASP A 128 -27.57 29.14 11.33
N VAL A 129 -26.83 28.67 12.35
CA VAL A 129 -25.37 28.58 12.36
C VAL A 129 -24.91 27.35 11.59
N ASP A 130 -23.89 27.48 10.75
CA ASP A 130 -23.28 26.31 10.08
C ASP A 130 -22.39 25.55 11.08
N VAL A 131 -22.70 24.29 11.35
CA VAL A 131 -22.06 23.42 12.32
C VAL A 131 -21.38 22.24 11.61
N PHE A 132 -20.11 21.98 11.95
CA PHE A 132 -19.36 20.82 11.50
C PHE A 132 -18.98 19.91 12.69
N LEU A 133 -19.50 18.68 12.67
CA LEU A 133 -19.21 17.64 13.66
C LEU A 133 -17.97 16.86 13.25
N VAL A 134 -16.85 17.09 13.93
CA VAL A 134 -15.54 16.49 13.57
C VAL A 134 -15.36 15.17 14.31
N THR A 135 -15.78 14.09 13.70
CA THR A 135 -15.70 12.74 14.29
C THR A 135 -15.66 11.65 13.20
N PRO A 136 -14.98 10.52 13.42
CA PRO A 136 -15.11 9.33 12.59
C PRO A 136 -16.38 8.52 12.89
N ASP A 137 -17.11 8.79 13.98
CA ASP A 137 -18.23 7.97 14.47
C ASP A 137 -19.48 8.16 13.62
N LYS A 138 -20.01 7.05 13.10
CA LYS A 138 -21.21 7.01 12.26
C LYS A 138 -22.49 7.41 12.99
N ASP A 139 -22.50 7.32 14.33
CA ASP A 139 -23.71 7.55 15.11
C ASP A 139 -24.11 9.03 15.10
N PHE A 140 -23.15 9.93 14.91
CA PHE A 140 -23.41 11.36 14.68
C PHE A 140 -24.21 11.66 13.41
N MET A 141 -24.34 10.71 12.48
CA MET A 141 -25.15 10.90 11.27
C MET A 141 -26.65 11.10 11.57
N GLN A 142 -27.12 10.76 12.78
CA GLN A 142 -28.46 11.04 13.25
C GLN A 142 -28.73 12.55 13.49
N LEU A 143 -27.66 13.34 13.71
CA LEU A 143 -27.74 14.77 14.00
C LEU A 143 -27.64 15.64 12.75
N ILE A 144 -27.38 15.08 11.58
CA ILE A 144 -27.18 15.84 10.34
C ILE A 144 -28.45 16.55 9.91
N HIS A 145 -28.34 17.86 9.69
CA HIS A 145 -29.42 18.76 9.31
C HIS A 145 -28.99 19.70 8.18
N ASP A 146 -29.82 20.66 7.78
CA ASP A 146 -29.48 21.60 6.71
C ASP A 146 -28.25 22.45 7.07
N HIS A 147 -28.08 22.81 8.35
CA HIS A 147 -26.94 23.56 8.87
C HIS A 147 -25.91 22.67 9.63
N ILE A 148 -26.23 21.42 9.93
CA ILE A 148 -25.33 20.50 10.61
C ILE A 148 -24.75 19.48 9.61
N LYS A 149 -23.44 19.40 9.47
CA LYS A 149 -22.74 18.44 8.62
C LYS A 149 -21.68 17.71 9.43
N MET A 150 -21.37 16.47 9.03
CA MET A 150 -20.26 15.73 9.61
C MET A 150 -18.99 15.99 8.81
N TYR A 151 -17.91 16.32 9.51
CA TYR A 151 -16.57 16.53 8.97
C TYR A 151 -15.71 15.32 9.37
N LYS A 152 -15.74 14.29 8.52
CA LYS A 152 -15.18 12.99 8.82
C LYS A 152 -13.72 12.87 8.34
N PRO A 153 -12.75 12.59 9.24
CA PRO A 153 -11.37 12.37 8.83
C PRO A 153 -11.23 11.19 7.85
N ASP A 154 -10.55 11.40 6.73
CA ASP A 154 -10.25 10.35 5.74
C ASP A 154 -8.97 9.60 6.13
N ASN A 155 -9.05 8.27 6.10
CA ASN A 155 -7.92 7.40 6.45
C ASN A 155 -7.00 7.09 5.25
N GLN A 156 -7.45 7.36 4.03
CA GLN A 156 -6.69 7.00 2.81
C GLN A 156 -5.90 8.19 2.25
N ASN A 157 -6.48 9.39 2.25
CA ASN A 157 -5.90 10.57 1.61
C ASN A 157 -5.42 11.63 2.61
N GLY A 158 -5.56 11.40 3.93
CA GLY A 158 -5.11 12.33 4.98
C GLY A 158 -5.91 13.64 5.05
N GLY A 159 -7.10 13.70 4.44
CA GLY A 159 -8.02 14.84 4.43
C GLY A 159 -9.27 14.60 5.26
N PHE A 160 -10.35 15.31 4.88
CA PHE A 160 -11.66 15.17 5.50
C PHE A 160 -12.75 15.04 4.42
N ASN A 161 -13.76 14.25 4.73
CA ASN A 161 -14.95 14.09 3.89
C ASN A 161 -16.14 14.75 4.57
N ILE A 162 -16.83 15.66 3.87
CA ILE A 162 -18.06 16.29 4.37
C ILE A 162 -19.24 15.38 4.05
N ILE A 163 -19.99 15.00 5.08
CA ILE A 163 -21.20 14.19 4.95
C ILE A 163 -22.41 15.07 5.31
N ASP A 164 -23.27 15.27 4.33
CA ASP A 164 -24.56 15.96 4.45
C ASP A 164 -25.73 14.96 4.47
N ARG A 165 -26.95 15.45 4.40
CA ARG A 165 -28.17 14.63 4.41
C ARG A 165 -28.22 13.58 3.30
N GLU A 166 -27.74 13.90 2.09
CA GLU A 166 -27.68 12.93 1.00
C GLU A 166 -26.56 11.90 1.23
N GLY A 167 -25.42 12.31 1.79
CA GLY A 167 -24.35 11.42 2.21
C GLY A 167 -24.81 10.43 3.30
N VAL A 168 -25.63 10.84 4.25
CA VAL A 168 -26.26 9.94 5.25
C VAL A 168 -27.14 8.90 4.56
N LYS A 169 -27.99 9.34 3.62
CA LYS A 169 -28.86 8.45 2.85
C LYS A 169 -28.05 7.45 2.00
N GLU A 170 -26.93 7.87 1.46
CA GLU A 170 -26.03 6.97 0.74
C GLU A 170 -25.40 5.93 1.68
N TYR A 171 -24.99 6.33 2.88
CA TYR A 171 -24.34 5.47 3.86
C TYR A 171 -25.30 4.49 4.53
N PHE A 172 -26.43 4.98 5.08
CA PHE A 172 -27.41 4.17 5.82
C PHE A 172 -28.60 3.70 4.98
N GLY A 173 -28.84 4.26 3.79
CA GLY A 173 -30.02 3.98 2.98
C GLY A 173 -31.30 4.67 3.48
N VAL A 174 -31.19 5.55 4.47
CA VAL A 174 -32.26 6.37 5.06
C VAL A 174 -31.76 7.79 5.31
N TYR A 175 -32.64 8.77 5.42
CA TYR A 175 -32.28 10.12 5.86
C TYR A 175 -31.99 10.18 7.37
N PRO A 176 -31.32 11.25 7.87
CA PRO A 176 -30.88 11.38 9.27
C PRO A 176 -31.96 11.09 10.30
N GLU A 177 -33.18 11.54 10.08
CA GLU A 177 -34.30 11.37 10.98
C GLU A 177 -34.68 9.92 11.26
N LYS A 178 -34.23 8.98 10.43
CA LYS A 178 -34.51 7.55 10.54
C LYS A 178 -33.27 6.74 10.93
N VAL A 179 -32.14 7.39 11.14
CA VAL A 179 -30.86 6.69 11.47
C VAL A 179 -30.96 5.98 12.82
N VAL A 180 -31.59 6.63 13.83
CA VAL A 180 -31.82 6.03 15.16
C VAL A 180 -32.58 4.70 15.05
N ASP A 181 -33.64 4.64 14.25
CA ASP A 181 -34.41 3.42 14.04
C ASP A 181 -33.62 2.31 13.35
N VAL A 182 -32.78 2.68 12.40
CA VAL A 182 -31.88 1.73 11.73
C VAL A 182 -30.82 1.21 12.70
N LEU A 183 -30.19 2.08 13.50
CA LEU A 183 -29.23 1.71 14.53
C LEU A 183 -29.84 0.80 15.60
N ALA A 184 -31.05 1.09 16.05
CA ALA A 184 -31.80 0.27 17.00
C ALA A 184 -32.02 -1.17 16.51
N ILE A 185 -32.29 -1.35 15.21
CA ILE A 185 -32.45 -2.68 14.61
C ILE A 185 -31.10 -3.37 14.46
N LEU A 186 -30.05 -2.64 14.08
CA LEU A 186 -28.71 -3.20 13.85
C LEU A 186 -27.97 -3.51 15.15
N GLY A 187 -28.23 -2.74 16.19
CA GLY A 187 -27.43 -2.71 17.41
C GLY A 187 -26.03 -2.12 17.18
N ASP A 188 -25.29 -1.94 18.26
CA ASP A 188 -23.87 -1.58 18.20
C ASP A 188 -23.04 -2.53 19.07
N THR A 189 -22.21 -3.35 18.40
CA THR A 189 -21.33 -4.31 19.07
C THR A 189 -20.17 -3.64 19.80
N SER A 190 -19.79 -2.41 19.42
CA SER A 190 -18.74 -1.64 20.10
C SER A 190 -19.19 -1.20 21.49
N ASP A 191 -20.47 -0.90 21.61
CA ASP A 191 -21.10 -0.41 22.83
C ASP A 191 -21.90 -1.48 23.58
N ASN A 192 -21.79 -2.72 23.08
CA ASN A 192 -22.50 -3.86 23.61
C ASN A 192 -24.03 -3.74 23.56
N ILE A 193 -24.55 -3.01 22.54
CA ILE A 193 -25.99 -2.86 22.30
C ILE A 193 -26.43 -3.95 21.32
N PRO A 194 -27.29 -4.90 21.74
CA PRO A 194 -27.71 -6.00 20.88
C PRO A 194 -28.77 -5.55 19.85
N GLY A 195 -28.58 -5.94 18.58
CA GLY A 195 -29.55 -5.69 17.51
C GLY A 195 -30.61 -6.78 17.36
N VAL A 196 -31.58 -6.57 16.47
CA VAL A 196 -32.63 -7.53 16.12
C VAL A 196 -32.04 -8.68 15.30
N ARG A 197 -32.05 -9.88 15.87
CA ARG A 197 -31.50 -11.06 15.23
C ARG A 197 -32.24 -11.36 13.93
N GLY A 198 -31.49 -11.47 12.85
CA GLY A 198 -32.07 -11.81 11.54
C GLY A 198 -32.30 -10.61 10.62
N ILE A 199 -32.09 -9.38 11.08
CA ILE A 199 -32.22 -8.16 10.28
C ILE A 199 -30.85 -7.45 10.26
N GLY A 200 -30.17 -7.48 9.13
CA GLY A 200 -28.82 -6.90 8.98
C GLY A 200 -28.83 -5.59 8.20
N LYS A 201 -27.63 -5.06 7.92
CA LYS A 201 -27.36 -3.74 7.28
C LYS A 201 -28.16 -3.45 6.00
N LYS A 202 -28.52 -4.49 5.21
CA LYS A 202 -29.35 -4.30 4.00
C LYS A 202 -30.86 -4.41 4.29
N GLY A 203 -31.24 -5.02 5.40
CA GLY A 203 -32.63 -5.27 5.79
C GLY A 203 -33.23 -4.10 6.58
N ALA A 204 -32.52 -3.58 7.57
CA ALA A 204 -32.97 -2.53 8.44
C ALA A 204 -33.39 -1.23 7.69
N PRO A 205 -32.57 -0.68 6.75
CA PRO A 205 -32.99 0.50 6.00
C PRO A 205 -34.25 0.28 5.15
N LYS A 206 -34.37 -0.89 4.51
CA LYS A 206 -35.53 -1.24 3.70
C LYS A 206 -36.81 -1.32 4.55
N LEU A 207 -36.67 -1.85 5.77
CA LEU A 207 -37.75 -1.96 6.72
C LEU A 207 -38.21 -0.59 7.16
N ILE A 208 -37.29 0.26 7.62
CA ILE A 208 -37.60 1.62 8.09
C ILE A 208 -38.14 2.52 6.97
N ASN A 209 -37.63 2.41 5.76
CA ASN A 209 -38.20 3.11 4.60
C ASN A 209 -39.65 2.67 4.26
N LYS A 210 -39.99 1.41 4.56
CA LYS A 210 -41.32 0.85 4.28
C LYS A 210 -42.36 1.23 5.36
N TYR A 211 -41.95 1.19 6.63
CA TYR A 211 -42.83 1.34 7.77
C TYR A 211 -42.71 2.70 8.47
N ASP A 212 -41.75 3.51 8.08
CA ASP A 212 -41.48 4.86 8.54
C ASP A 212 -40.84 4.98 9.93
N SER A 213 -41.08 4.05 10.83
CA SER A 213 -40.43 3.94 12.16
C SER A 213 -40.28 2.49 12.62
N LEU A 214 -39.47 2.31 13.66
CA LEU A 214 -39.28 1.00 14.31
C LEU A 214 -40.58 0.53 14.96
N GLU A 215 -41.33 1.42 15.63
CA GLU A 215 -42.60 1.11 16.30
C GLU A 215 -43.65 0.60 15.31
N ALA A 216 -43.79 1.29 14.19
CA ALA A 216 -44.70 0.86 13.12
C ALA A 216 -44.28 -0.47 12.50
N ALA A 217 -42.98 -0.71 12.37
CA ALA A 217 -42.48 -1.99 11.89
C ALA A 217 -42.74 -3.14 12.88
N ILE A 218 -42.61 -2.88 14.18
CA ILE A 218 -42.94 -3.88 15.24
C ILE A 218 -44.44 -4.15 15.25
N GLU A 219 -45.28 -3.14 15.16
CA GLU A 219 -46.76 -3.29 15.15
C GLU A 219 -47.24 -4.14 13.97
N ASP A 220 -46.70 -3.92 12.77
CA ASP A 220 -47.07 -4.69 11.57
C ASP A 220 -46.27 -5.99 11.42
N ALA A 221 -45.35 -6.33 12.34
CA ALA A 221 -44.54 -7.53 12.27
C ALA A 221 -45.35 -8.82 12.04
N PRO A 222 -46.52 -9.05 12.68
CA PRO A 222 -47.35 -10.25 12.42
C PRO A 222 -47.74 -10.42 10.95
N ASN A 223 -47.88 -9.33 10.20
CA ASN A 223 -48.36 -9.34 8.81
C ASN A 223 -47.23 -9.37 7.79
N MET A 224 -45.95 -9.36 8.22
CA MET A 224 -44.80 -9.37 7.33
C MET A 224 -44.71 -10.67 6.56
N SER A 225 -44.44 -10.57 5.26
CA SER A 225 -44.22 -11.71 4.36
C SER A 225 -42.90 -12.44 4.64
N SER A 226 -41.87 -11.69 5.05
CA SER A 226 -40.55 -12.26 5.42
C SER A 226 -40.66 -12.95 6.79
N LYS A 227 -40.59 -14.26 6.83
CA LYS A 227 -40.58 -15.04 8.07
C LYS A 227 -39.52 -14.53 9.06
N ARG A 228 -38.32 -14.25 8.55
CA ARG A 228 -37.17 -13.85 9.35
C ARG A 228 -37.37 -12.44 10.00
N HIS A 229 -37.92 -11.49 9.26
CA HIS A 229 -38.23 -10.15 9.79
C HIS A 229 -39.38 -10.23 10.81
N ARG A 230 -40.44 -11.01 10.49
CA ARG A 230 -41.58 -11.21 11.37
C ARG A 230 -41.14 -11.79 12.70
N GLU A 231 -40.47 -12.94 12.70
CA GLU A 231 -39.99 -13.60 13.92
C GLU A 231 -39.00 -12.74 14.69
N GLY A 232 -38.03 -12.09 14.01
CA GLY A 232 -37.06 -11.24 14.66
C GLY A 232 -37.71 -10.06 15.37
N LEU A 233 -38.62 -9.31 14.73
CA LEU A 233 -39.25 -8.16 15.35
C LEU A 233 -40.27 -8.57 16.44
N GLN A 234 -40.91 -9.74 16.34
CA GLN A 234 -41.79 -10.23 17.39
C GLN A 234 -41.03 -10.70 18.63
N GLU A 235 -39.90 -11.37 18.45
CA GLU A 235 -39.08 -11.92 19.52
C GLU A 235 -38.23 -10.84 20.21
N TYR A 236 -37.70 -9.87 19.47
CA TYR A 236 -36.76 -8.87 19.96
C TYR A 236 -37.33 -7.46 20.02
N ALA A 237 -38.69 -7.29 20.06
CA ALA A 237 -39.34 -5.97 20.06
C ALA A 237 -38.89 -5.08 21.23
N GLU A 238 -38.95 -5.59 22.47
CA GLU A 238 -38.55 -4.85 23.66
C GLU A 238 -37.06 -4.48 23.63
N GLN A 239 -36.21 -5.40 23.19
CA GLN A 239 -34.76 -5.20 23.02
C GLN A 239 -34.47 -4.09 21.99
N ALA A 240 -35.19 -4.09 20.85
CA ALA A 240 -35.01 -3.07 19.82
C ALA A 240 -35.46 -1.68 20.28
N LEU A 241 -36.57 -1.57 21.03
CA LEU A 241 -37.00 -0.31 21.63
C LEU A 241 -36.01 0.17 22.70
N HIS A 242 -35.49 -0.73 23.53
CA HIS A 242 -34.42 -0.38 24.48
C HIS A 242 -33.17 0.08 23.74
N ALA A 243 -32.72 -0.63 22.72
CA ALA A 243 -31.58 -0.24 21.87
C ALA A 243 -31.78 1.15 21.22
N LYS A 244 -33.04 1.49 20.84
CA LYS A 244 -33.39 2.82 20.30
C LYS A 244 -33.05 3.94 21.27
N GLU A 245 -33.40 3.77 22.55
CA GLU A 245 -33.07 4.78 23.58
C GLU A 245 -31.55 4.83 23.86
N MET A 246 -30.85 3.70 23.77
CA MET A 246 -29.44 3.62 24.01
C MET A 246 -28.57 4.26 22.89
N VAL A 247 -28.97 4.11 21.61
CA VAL A 247 -28.23 4.68 20.46
C VAL A 247 -28.59 6.13 20.16
N LYS A 248 -29.64 6.67 20.79
CA LYS A 248 -30.06 8.04 20.59
C LYS A 248 -29.11 9.00 21.28
N ILE A 249 -28.56 9.94 20.54
CA ILE A 249 -27.77 11.06 21.08
C ILE A 249 -28.77 12.08 21.66
N LYS A 250 -28.52 12.50 22.91
CA LYS A 250 -29.33 13.53 23.57
C LYS A 250 -28.92 14.92 23.09
N THR A 251 -29.93 15.77 22.90
CA THR A 251 -29.76 17.19 22.48
C THR A 251 -30.31 18.17 23.53
N ASP A 252 -30.51 17.68 24.76
CA ASP A 252 -31.12 18.43 25.87
C ASP A 252 -30.28 18.37 27.16
N VAL A 253 -28.95 18.27 27.04
CA VAL A 253 -28.02 18.24 28.19
C VAL A 253 -28.14 19.57 28.96
N PRO A 254 -28.40 19.53 30.30
CA PRO A 254 -28.58 20.75 31.09
C PRO A 254 -27.23 21.38 31.44
N ASP A 255 -27.26 22.70 31.68
CA ASP A 255 -26.11 23.49 32.16
C ASP A 255 -24.83 23.26 31.36
N ILE A 256 -24.89 23.36 30.06
CA ILE A 256 -23.78 23.25 29.12
C ILE A 256 -23.43 24.62 28.55
N THR A 257 -22.17 24.80 28.14
CA THR A 257 -21.71 26.03 27.47
C THR A 257 -22.52 26.32 26.23
N GLU A 258 -22.95 27.58 26.06
CA GLU A 258 -23.64 28.01 24.85
C GLU A 258 -22.65 28.15 23.71
N TRP A 259 -23.12 27.98 22.46
CA TRP A 259 -22.25 27.99 21.28
C TRP A 259 -21.59 29.37 21.06
N GLU A 260 -22.21 30.46 21.45
CA GLU A 260 -21.72 31.83 21.34
C GLU A 260 -20.49 32.09 22.24
N ASP A 261 -20.37 31.33 23.34
CA ASP A 261 -19.21 31.40 24.24
C ASP A 261 -18.00 30.60 23.73
N LEU A 262 -18.09 30.00 22.56
CA LEU A 262 -17.03 29.17 21.93
C LEU A 262 -16.31 29.95 20.83
N ASP A 263 -16.36 31.26 20.80
CA ASP A 263 -15.65 32.07 19.84
C ASP A 263 -14.15 31.83 19.89
N TRP A 264 -13.51 31.79 18.74
CA TRP A 264 -12.10 31.45 18.61
C TRP A 264 -11.28 32.64 18.08
N GLU A 265 -10.43 33.18 18.94
CA GLU A 265 -9.55 34.31 18.63
C GLU A 265 -8.18 33.88 18.04
N GLY A 266 -7.93 32.58 17.95
CA GLY A 266 -6.66 31.99 17.48
C GLY A 266 -5.72 31.54 18.60
N PRO A 267 -4.60 30.89 18.25
CA PRO A 267 -3.69 30.29 19.22
C PRO A 267 -2.83 31.31 19.97
N ASP A 268 -2.57 31.08 21.27
CA ASP A 268 -1.45 31.70 21.98
C ASP A 268 -0.13 31.09 21.49
N LYS A 269 0.55 31.81 20.59
CA LYS A 269 1.74 31.32 19.90
C LYS A 269 2.89 31.02 20.87
N GLU A 270 3.02 31.79 21.96
CA GLU A 270 4.11 31.63 22.92
C GLU A 270 3.89 30.38 23.79
N GLU A 271 2.68 30.22 24.36
CA GLU A 271 2.33 29.05 25.18
C GLU A 271 2.34 27.75 24.37
N LEU A 272 1.75 27.78 23.17
CA LEU A 272 1.72 26.63 22.28
C LEU A 272 3.12 26.22 21.80
N GLY A 273 3.96 27.20 21.49
CA GLY A 273 5.34 26.95 21.12
C GLY A 273 6.18 26.35 22.24
N LYS A 274 5.98 26.81 23.52
CA LYS A 274 6.59 26.20 24.69
C LYS A 274 6.14 24.74 24.89
N PHE A 275 4.86 24.48 24.69
CA PHE A 275 4.30 23.13 24.75
C PHE A 275 4.94 22.21 23.69
N PHE A 276 5.00 22.63 22.43
CA PHE A 276 5.62 21.83 21.38
C PHE A 276 7.12 21.62 21.58
N LYS A 277 7.82 22.60 22.16
CA LYS A 277 9.21 22.47 22.53
C LYS A 277 9.40 21.39 23.65
N LYS A 278 8.52 21.38 24.65
CA LYS A 278 8.46 20.32 25.70
C LYS A 278 8.18 18.95 25.11
N MET A 279 7.32 18.85 24.10
CA MET A 279 7.00 17.59 23.41
C MET A 279 8.05 17.20 22.36
N GLU A 280 9.05 18.03 22.09
CA GLU A 280 10.09 17.86 21.06
C GLU A 280 9.54 17.78 19.63
N PHE A 281 8.43 18.49 19.37
CA PHE A 281 7.83 18.62 18.04
C PHE A 281 8.49 19.73 17.23
N ARG A 282 9.65 19.42 16.63
CA ARG A 282 10.50 20.41 16.00
C ARG A 282 9.74 21.31 15.01
N THR A 283 9.02 20.74 14.06
CA THR A 283 8.29 21.49 13.02
C THR A 283 7.23 22.41 13.62
N LEU A 284 6.45 21.94 14.59
CA LEU A 284 5.44 22.75 15.27
C LEU A 284 6.08 23.82 16.18
N THR A 285 7.20 23.50 16.82
CA THR A 285 7.98 24.49 17.60
C THR A 285 8.50 25.62 16.70
N GLU A 286 9.04 25.26 15.53
CA GLU A 286 9.52 26.22 14.53
C GLU A 286 8.39 27.10 14.00
N LYS A 287 7.19 26.52 13.78
CA LYS A 287 6.00 27.25 13.34
C LYS A 287 5.56 28.35 14.32
N TYR A 288 5.64 28.09 15.63
CA TYR A 288 5.11 29.00 16.65
C TYR A 288 6.14 29.92 17.32
N LEU A 289 7.40 29.46 17.54
CA LEU A 289 8.47 30.24 18.20
C LEU A 289 9.57 30.71 17.26
N GLY A 290 9.60 30.23 16.00
CA GLY A 290 10.70 30.54 15.06
C GLY A 290 11.95 29.67 15.27
N LYS A 291 12.87 29.73 14.28
CA LYS A 291 14.04 28.81 14.22
C LYS A 291 15.14 29.09 15.25
N GLU A 292 15.20 30.27 15.85
CA GLU A 292 16.27 30.62 16.81
C GLU A 292 16.11 29.92 18.18
N GLU A 293 14.91 29.53 18.57
CA GLU A 293 14.64 28.89 19.87
C GLU A 293 14.68 27.35 19.84
N THR A 294 14.91 26.71 18.70
CA THR A 294 14.97 25.24 18.55
C THR A 294 16.33 24.62 18.82
N LYS A 295 17.32 25.38 19.36
CA LYS A 295 18.61 24.80 19.77
C LYS A 295 18.40 23.96 21.05
N TYR A 296 18.19 22.66 20.91
CA TYR A 296 18.28 21.71 22.01
C TYR A 296 19.73 21.60 22.47
N GLU A 297 20.03 21.99 23.71
CA GLU A 297 21.29 21.63 24.36
C GLU A 297 21.27 20.13 24.67
N PRO A 298 22.25 19.34 24.18
CA PRO A 298 22.32 17.93 24.59
C PRO A 298 22.65 17.86 26.09
N ALA A 299 21.87 17.11 26.83
CA ALA A 299 22.10 16.82 28.24
C ALA A 299 23.53 16.30 28.43
N ASN A 300 24.31 17.04 29.24
CA ASN A 300 25.68 16.73 29.64
C ASN A 300 25.72 15.37 30.37
N ASN A 301 26.16 14.32 29.67
CA ASN A 301 26.78 13.17 30.35
C ASN A 301 28.29 13.25 30.14
N SER A 302 28.93 13.78 31.16
CA SER A 302 30.37 13.84 31.30
C SER A 302 30.98 12.44 31.42
N SER A 303 31.66 11.96 30.38
CA SER A 303 32.85 11.12 30.55
C SER A 303 33.78 11.31 29.34
N ASN A 304 34.96 11.83 29.65
CA ASN A 304 36.10 12.02 28.81
C ASN A 304 36.42 10.81 27.94
N ASN A 305 36.56 10.99 26.62
CA ASN A 305 37.82 10.70 25.94
C ASN A 305 37.78 11.28 24.53
N GLY A 306 38.82 12.08 24.25
CA GLY A 306 38.94 12.78 23.00
C GLY A 306 39.24 11.84 21.83
N GLN A 307 38.40 11.95 20.82
CA GLN A 307 38.77 11.60 19.46
C GLN A 307 38.00 12.56 18.51
N LYS A 308 38.77 13.28 17.71
CA LYS A 308 38.25 14.27 16.78
C LYS A 308 37.40 13.58 15.72
N ASP A 309 36.15 14.00 15.59
CA ASP A 309 35.29 13.71 14.45
C ASP A 309 35.91 14.29 13.17
N LEU A 310 36.34 13.39 12.29
CA LEU A 310 36.98 13.71 11.01
C LEU A 310 36.06 13.44 9.81
N PHE A 311 34.77 13.24 10.01
CA PHE A 311 33.78 13.08 8.93
C PHE A 311 32.52 13.87 9.18
N SER A 312 32.65 15.18 9.26
CA SER A 312 31.54 16.08 9.00
C SER A 312 31.67 16.61 7.59
N SER A 313 30.96 16.01 6.64
CA SER A 313 30.70 16.63 5.35
C SER A 313 30.02 17.98 5.59
N PRO A 314 30.41 19.05 4.87
CA PRO A 314 29.78 20.34 5.02
C PRO A 314 28.29 20.21 4.58
N LYS A 315 27.36 20.36 5.55
CA LYS A 315 25.97 20.64 5.20
C LYS A 315 25.95 21.90 4.36
N PRO A 316 25.25 21.95 3.23
CA PRO A 316 25.02 23.21 2.52
C PRO A 316 24.41 24.19 3.50
N ALA A 317 24.87 25.45 3.44
CA ALA A 317 24.38 26.53 4.26
C ALA A 317 22.87 26.63 4.12
N VAL A 318 22.15 26.51 5.24
CA VAL A 318 20.69 26.68 5.30
C VAL A 318 20.44 28.18 5.05
N THR A 319 20.00 28.47 3.84
CA THR A 319 19.36 29.72 3.50
C THR A 319 18.02 29.84 4.23
N THR A 320 17.63 31.03 4.58
CA THR A 320 16.33 31.52 5.09
C THR A 320 15.16 30.69 4.58
N GLU A 321 14.08 30.52 5.40
CA GLU A 321 12.80 29.99 4.90
C GLU A 321 12.39 30.84 3.69
N GLU A 322 12.68 30.31 2.52
CA GLU A 322 12.06 30.74 1.29
C GLU A 322 10.62 30.16 1.35
N GLU A 323 9.61 31.00 1.14
CA GLU A 323 8.27 30.57 0.79
C GLU A 323 8.44 29.48 -0.26
N LYS A 324 7.70 28.36 -0.13
CA LYS A 324 7.77 27.31 -1.15
C LYS A 324 7.46 27.94 -2.49
N GLU A 325 8.33 27.74 -3.45
CA GLU A 325 8.04 28.13 -4.82
C GLU A 325 6.78 27.41 -5.28
N SER A 326 5.95 28.09 -6.02
CA SER A 326 4.76 27.55 -6.67
C SER A 326 4.62 28.23 -8.03
N TYR A 327 3.68 27.79 -8.83
CA TYR A 327 3.43 28.37 -10.14
C TYR A 327 3.27 29.90 -10.06
N ASP A 328 4.10 30.59 -10.82
CA ASP A 328 4.05 32.05 -11.01
C ASP A 328 4.19 32.35 -12.52
N GLU A 329 3.11 32.88 -13.11
CA GLU A 329 3.04 33.17 -14.56
C GLU A 329 4.11 34.20 -15.01
N GLU A 330 4.64 35.04 -14.12
CA GLU A 330 5.66 36.03 -14.44
C GLU A 330 7.08 35.38 -14.53
N LEU A 331 7.27 34.22 -13.92
CA LEU A 331 8.57 33.55 -13.84
C LEU A 331 8.74 32.41 -14.87
N VAL A 332 7.67 31.97 -15.54
CA VAL A 332 7.71 30.82 -16.45
C VAL A 332 7.17 31.19 -17.84
N THR A 333 7.59 30.45 -18.84
CA THR A 333 7.11 30.56 -20.22
C THR A 333 6.43 29.26 -20.61
N TYR A 334 5.11 29.17 -20.40
CA TYR A 334 4.31 27.99 -20.72
C TYR A 334 3.43 28.30 -21.94
N GLU A 335 3.72 27.65 -23.06
CA GLU A 335 3.09 27.93 -24.34
C GLU A 335 2.12 26.83 -24.78
N LEU A 336 0.96 27.23 -25.29
CA LEU A 336 0.01 26.34 -25.97
C LEU A 336 0.30 26.29 -27.46
N VAL A 337 0.68 25.11 -27.94
CA VAL A 337 1.04 24.91 -29.36
C VAL A 337 -0.18 24.50 -30.16
N LYS A 338 -0.68 25.39 -31.00
CA LYS A 338 -1.86 25.16 -31.84
C LYS A 338 -1.49 25.05 -33.31
N GLY A 339 -1.91 23.95 -33.92
CA GLY A 339 -1.76 23.70 -35.36
C GLY A 339 -0.38 23.17 -35.76
N PRO A 340 -0.31 22.43 -36.86
CA PRO A 340 0.86 21.68 -37.32
C PRO A 340 2.10 22.56 -37.55
N GLN A 341 1.95 23.74 -38.16
CA GLN A 341 3.07 24.63 -38.49
C GLN A 341 3.79 25.13 -37.24
N ASN A 342 3.04 25.40 -36.15
CA ASN A 342 3.66 25.79 -34.89
C ASN A 342 4.40 24.63 -34.22
N LEU A 343 3.87 23.40 -34.37
CA LEU A 343 4.53 22.20 -33.87
C LEU A 343 5.80 21.91 -34.66
N GLU A 344 5.80 22.03 -36.00
CA GLU A 344 7.01 21.90 -36.82
C GLU A 344 8.11 22.90 -36.44
N ALA A 345 7.71 24.15 -36.17
CA ALA A 345 8.65 25.19 -35.72
C ALA A 345 9.21 24.83 -34.31
N LEU A 346 8.38 24.34 -33.43
CA LEU A 346 8.80 23.87 -32.11
C LEU A 346 9.79 22.70 -32.21
N VAL A 347 9.49 21.66 -32.96
CA VAL A 347 10.38 20.50 -33.16
C VAL A 347 11.72 20.95 -33.71
N SER A 348 11.75 21.86 -34.70
CA SER A 348 12.97 22.41 -35.27
C SER A 348 13.81 23.17 -34.19
N LYS A 349 13.16 23.75 -33.21
CA LYS A 349 13.83 24.44 -32.10
C LYS A 349 14.37 23.44 -31.09
N LEU A 350 13.59 22.43 -30.71
CA LEU A 350 13.92 21.53 -29.63
C LEU A 350 14.90 20.41 -30.01
N ILE A 351 15.01 20.03 -31.26
CA ILE A 351 15.83 18.89 -31.73
C ILE A 351 17.34 19.04 -31.45
N SER A 352 17.80 20.26 -31.13
CA SER A 352 19.21 20.54 -30.84
C SER A 352 19.60 20.48 -29.37
N TYR A 353 18.65 20.21 -28.49
CA TYR A 353 18.92 20.08 -27.05
C TYR A 353 19.37 18.67 -26.69
N ASP A 354 20.23 18.57 -25.68
CA ASP A 354 20.80 17.29 -25.21
C ASP A 354 19.80 16.48 -24.38
N ALA A 355 18.78 17.12 -23.79
CA ALA A 355 17.74 16.47 -23.03
C ALA A 355 16.35 17.01 -23.38
N LEU A 356 15.37 16.12 -23.45
CA LEU A 356 13.96 16.41 -23.69
C LEU A 356 13.13 15.77 -22.58
N CYS A 357 12.52 16.60 -21.75
CA CYS A 357 11.48 16.15 -20.83
C CYS A 357 10.13 16.17 -21.53
N PHE A 358 9.32 15.15 -21.30
CA PHE A 358 7.97 15.05 -21.81
C PHE A 358 7.05 14.39 -20.77
N ASP A 359 5.78 14.68 -20.91
CA ASP A 359 4.71 14.08 -20.12
C ASP A 359 3.44 13.98 -20.99
N THR A 360 2.61 12.97 -20.78
CA THR A 360 1.40 12.74 -21.57
C THR A 360 0.14 12.96 -20.75
N GLU A 361 -0.80 13.70 -21.30
CA GLU A 361 -2.14 13.87 -20.75
C GLU A 361 -3.09 12.89 -21.43
N THR A 362 -3.88 12.18 -20.62
CA THR A 362 -4.77 11.11 -21.08
C THR A 362 -6.19 11.24 -20.51
N ASP A 363 -7.16 10.58 -21.13
CA ASP A 363 -8.55 10.56 -20.65
C ASP A 363 -8.78 9.55 -19.48
N GLY A 364 -7.76 8.75 -19.14
CA GLY A 364 -7.81 7.76 -18.06
C GLY A 364 -6.42 7.36 -17.57
N VAL A 365 -6.36 6.41 -16.65
CA VAL A 365 -5.10 5.91 -16.03
C VAL A 365 -4.75 4.48 -16.49
N ASP A 366 -5.55 3.87 -17.32
CA ASP A 366 -5.33 2.54 -17.88
C ASP A 366 -4.54 2.67 -19.18
N MET A 367 -3.27 2.26 -19.17
CA MET A 367 -2.34 2.42 -20.29
C MET A 367 -2.82 1.73 -21.58
N MET A 368 -3.60 0.64 -21.46
CA MET A 368 -4.07 -0.13 -22.61
C MET A 368 -5.44 0.32 -23.15
N ASN A 369 -6.20 1.10 -22.37
CA ASN A 369 -7.56 1.52 -22.73
C ASN A 369 -7.73 3.04 -22.82
N SER A 370 -6.78 3.83 -22.32
CA SER A 370 -6.86 5.30 -22.37
C SER A 370 -6.39 5.87 -23.71
N ASN A 371 -6.90 7.06 -24.04
CA ASN A 371 -6.54 7.80 -25.25
C ASN A 371 -5.65 8.99 -24.88
N LEU A 372 -4.77 9.36 -25.82
CA LEU A 372 -3.91 10.51 -25.71
C LEU A 372 -4.73 11.81 -25.87
N VAL A 373 -4.58 12.76 -24.95
CA VAL A 373 -5.26 14.06 -24.93
C VAL A 373 -4.30 15.20 -25.23
N GLY A 374 -3.02 15.03 -24.94
CA GLY A 374 -2.00 16.00 -25.22
C GLY A 374 -0.61 15.55 -24.79
N ILE A 375 0.40 16.28 -25.19
CA ILE A 375 1.81 16.04 -24.85
C ILE A 375 2.41 17.35 -24.38
N SER A 376 3.08 17.34 -23.23
CA SER A 376 3.88 18.47 -22.79
C SER A 376 5.38 18.21 -23.00
N LEU A 377 6.14 19.26 -23.29
CA LEU A 377 7.56 19.18 -23.64
C LEU A 377 8.33 20.29 -22.91
N SER A 378 9.49 19.94 -22.33
CA SER A 378 10.43 20.92 -21.74
C SER A 378 11.87 20.51 -22.04
N THR A 379 12.74 21.52 -22.24
CA THR A 379 14.18 21.32 -22.46
C THR A 379 15.03 22.25 -21.59
N THR A 380 14.36 23.11 -20.79
CA THR A 380 15.03 24.13 -19.98
C THR A 380 14.12 24.50 -18.82
N PRO A 381 14.62 24.65 -17.59
CA PRO A 381 13.82 25.08 -16.44
C PRO A 381 13.03 26.37 -16.72
N GLY A 382 11.75 26.38 -16.35
CA GLY A 382 10.83 27.50 -16.52
C GLY A 382 10.27 27.66 -17.95
N VAL A 383 10.57 26.74 -18.89
CA VAL A 383 10.07 26.81 -20.27
C VAL A 383 9.46 25.48 -20.67
N ALA A 384 8.17 25.47 -20.96
CA ALA A 384 7.47 24.26 -21.39
C ALA A 384 6.38 24.57 -22.45
N TYR A 385 6.01 23.55 -23.19
CA TYR A 385 5.08 23.60 -24.31
C TYR A 385 4.04 22.52 -24.17
N TYR A 386 2.76 22.86 -24.31
CA TYR A 386 1.68 21.89 -24.35
C TYR A 386 1.10 21.77 -25.74
N VAL A 387 1.05 20.56 -26.29
CA VAL A 387 0.51 20.18 -27.60
C VAL A 387 -0.79 19.42 -27.39
N PRO A 388 -1.97 20.03 -27.51
CA PRO A 388 -3.24 19.30 -27.41
C PRO A 388 -3.45 18.40 -28.63
N VAL A 389 -3.92 17.17 -28.41
CA VAL A 389 -4.12 16.12 -29.42
C VAL A 389 -5.59 15.70 -29.45
N ASN A 390 -6.15 15.40 -30.61
CA ASN A 390 -7.51 14.89 -30.85
C ASN A 390 -8.63 15.69 -30.17
N ARG A 391 -8.50 17.01 -30.04
CA ARG A 391 -9.46 17.87 -29.35
C ARG A 391 -9.63 19.24 -30.03
N GLU A 392 -10.65 20.00 -29.61
CA GLU A 392 -10.91 21.34 -30.14
C GLU A 392 -9.68 22.26 -29.97
N GLY A 393 -9.21 22.79 -31.09
CA GLY A 393 -7.99 23.61 -31.13
C GLY A 393 -6.67 22.83 -31.03
N GLY A 394 -6.71 21.51 -31.02
CA GLY A 394 -5.57 20.59 -31.03
C GLY A 394 -5.18 20.18 -32.46
N ILE A 395 -4.25 19.23 -32.50
CA ILE A 395 -3.73 18.60 -33.73
C ILE A 395 -4.27 17.16 -33.79
N GLU A 396 -4.54 16.65 -34.95
CA GLU A 396 -4.86 15.24 -35.15
C GLU A 396 -3.69 14.36 -34.68
N GLU A 397 -3.96 13.27 -33.95
CA GLU A 397 -2.93 12.43 -33.33
C GLU A 397 -1.90 11.93 -34.35
N SER A 398 -2.35 11.38 -35.45
CA SER A 398 -1.48 10.88 -36.51
C SER A 398 -0.57 11.96 -37.11
N GLU A 399 -1.06 13.19 -37.21
CA GLU A 399 -0.30 14.36 -37.71
C GLU A 399 0.69 14.84 -36.62
N ALA A 400 0.27 14.90 -35.34
CA ALA A 400 1.13 15.26 -34.24
C ALA A 400 2.29 14.28 -34.08
N VAL A 401 2.01 12.97 -34.11
CA VAL A 401 3.00 11.89 -34.09
C VAL A 401 4.01 12.02 -35.24
N SER A 402 3.54 12.22 -36.46
CA SER A 402 4.42 12.38 -37.61
C SER A 402 5.39 13.57 -37.49
N ILE A 403 4.92 14.68 -36.94
CA ILE A 403 5.73 15.88 -36.72
C ILE A 403 6.73 15.72 -35.55
N LEU A 404 6.31 15.04 -34.50
CA LEU A 404 7.13 14.80 -33.29
C LEU A 404 8.18 13.70 -33.53
N GLN A 405 7.97 12.77 -34.48
CA GLN A 405 8.83 11.61 -34.70
C GLN A 405 10.33 11.95 -34.78
N PRO A 406 10.80 12.99 -35.50
CA PRO A 406 12.23 13.33 -35.53
C PRO A 406 12.83 13.70 -34.17
N LEU A 407 12.01 14.24 -33.28
CA LEU A 407 12.44 14.66 -31.95
C LEU A 407 12.62 13.45 -31.00
N PHE A 408 11.69 12.50 -31.07
CA PHE A 408 11.72 11.31 -30.23
C PHE A 408 12.65 10.21 -30.77
N ASN A 409 12.88 10.15 -32.07
CA ASN A 409 13.81 9.22 -32.74
C ASN A 409 15.23 9.80 -32.88
N ASN A 410 15.66 10.63 -31.93
CA ASN A 410 16.99 11.22 -31.87
C ASN A 410 17.80 10.59 -30.75
N ASP A 411 18.65 9.61 -31.07
CA ASP A 411 19.49 8.86 -30.12
C ASP A 411 20.44 9.72 -29.27
N LYS A 412 20.70 10.97 -29.70
CA LYS A 412 21.60 11.89 -28.99
C LYS A 412 20.90 12.67 -27.87
N THR A 413 19.57 12.70 -27.89
CA THR A 413 18.78 13.44 -26.93
C THR A 413 18.30 12.48 -25.84
N LEU A 414 18.71 12.74 -24.58
CA LEU A 414 18.19 12.02 -23.42
C LEU A 414 16.69 12.29 -23.27
N LYS A 415 15.88 11.25 -23.13
CA LYS A 415 14.44 11.36 -22.87
C LYS A 415 14.19 11.29 -21.37
N VAL A 416 13.55 12.32 -20.84
CA VAL A 416 13.26 12.46 -19.41
C VAL A 416 11.75 12.44 -19.19
N ALA A 417 11.29 11.67 -18.21
CA ALA A 417 9.89 11.72 -17.77
C ALA A 417 9.78 11.37 -16.28
N HIS A 418 8.59 11.50 -15.71
CA HIS A 418 8.23 10.99 -14.40
C HIS A 418 7.25 9.83 -14.54
N ASN A 419 7.65 8.61 -14.19
CA ASN A 419 6.93 7.39 -14.53
C ASN A 419 6.90 7.14 -16.06
N TYR A 420 8.10 7.25 -16.65
CA TYR A 420 8.38 7.17 -18.08
C TYR A 420 7.65 6.02 -18.79
N LYS A 421 7.49 4.87 -18.14
CA LYS A 421 6.82 3.70 -18.72
C LYS A 421 5.38 4.02 -19.19
N PHE A 422 4.63 4.79 -18.39
CA PHE A 422 3.26 5.19 -18.76
C PHE A 422 3.26 6.01 -20.05
N ASP A 423 4.09 7.03 -20.11
CA ASP A 423 4.17 7.93 -21.26
C ASP A 423 4.71 7.20 -22.49
N TYR A 424 5.70 6.34 -22.31
CA TYR A 424 6.24 5.50 -23.37
C TYR A 424 5.14 4.61 -24.00
N ILE A 425 4.36 3.89 -23.20
CA ILE A 425 3.27 3.03 -23.72
C ILE A 425 2.23 3.88 -24.45
N MET A 426 1.83 5.02 -23.90
CA MET A 426 0.85 5.90 -24.56
C MET A 426 1.34 6.40 -25.91
N LEU A 427 2.59 6.84 -26.01
CA LEU A 427 3.18 7.33 -27.26
C LEU A 427 3.43 6.19 -28.27
N ARG A 428 3.88 5.03 -27.82
CA ARG A 428 4.05 3.83 -28.66
C ARG A 428 2.71 3.38 -29.26
N ARG A 429 1.64 3.36 -28.47
CA ARG A 429 0.29 3.04 -28.97
C ARG A 429 -0.24 4.08 -29.96
N ALA A 430 0.13 5.34 -29.79
CA ALA A 430 -0.14 6.38 -30.77
C ALA A 430 0.72 6.27 -32.07
N GLY A 431 1.70 5.34 -32.11
CA GLY A 431 2.56 5.07 -33.26
C GLY A 431 3.90 5.80 -33.24
N LEU A 432 4.26 6.49 -32.17
CA LEU A 432 5.54 7.18 -32.04
C LEU A 432 6.66 6.18 -31.71
N GLN A 433 7.77 6.27 -32.42
CA GLN A 433 9.00 5.52 -32.12
C GLN A 433 9.87 6.38 -31.21
N ILE A 434 10.36 5.80 -30.11
CA ILE A 434 11.23 6.49 -29.15
C ILE A 434 12.55 5.73 -29.10
N THR A 435 13.67 6.43 -29.20
CA THR A 435 15.02 5.84 -29.17
C THR A 435 15.96 6.70 -28.32
N GLY A 436 17.11 6.15 -27.97
CA GLY A 436 18.16 6.80 -27.17
C GLY A 436 18.04 6.55 -25.67
N GLU A 437 18.90 7.19 -24.91
CA GLU A 437 18.94 7.04 -23.45
C GLU A 437 17.71 7.63 -22.77
N VAL A 438 17.30 7.01 -21.67
CA VAL A 438 16.14 7.43 -20.88
C VAL A 438 16.52 7.77 -19.44
N PHE A 439 15.75 8.66 -18.83
CA PHE A 439 15.85 9.00 -17.41
C PHE A 439 14.46 9.12 -16.81
N ASP A 440 14.15 8.29 -15.82
CA ASP A 440 12.90 8.35 -15.09
C ASP A 440 13.14 8.92 -13.68
N THR A 441 12.55 10.10 -13.39
CA THR A 441 12.70 10.78 -12.10
C THR A 441 12.06 10.00 -10.94
N MET A 442 11.03 9.17 -11.19
CA MET A 442 10.43 8.28 -10.19
C MET A 442 11.39 7.14 -9.82
N ILE A 443 12.01 6.50 -10.82
CA ILE A 443 12.99 5.42 -10.60
C ILE A 443 14.28 5.96 -9.98
N ALA A 444 14.75 7.14 -10.41
CA ALA A 444 15.88 7.82 -9.77
C ALA A 444 15.61 8.08 -8.28
N GLY A 445 14.44 8.62 -7.96
CA GLY A 445 14.01 8.81 -6.57
C GLY A 445 13.95 7.51 -5.77
N TYR A 446 13.45 6.43 -6.37
CA TYR A 446 13.42 5.10 -5.75
C TYR A 446 14.83 4.54 -5.46
N LEU A 447 15.79 4.69 -6.37
CA LEU A 447 17.17 4.26 -6.16
C LEU A 447 17.86 5.03 -5.03
N ILE A 448 17.61 6.34 -4.93
CA ILE A 448 18.15 7.20 -3.87
C ILE A 448 17.56 6.80 -2.51
N ASP A 449 16.25 6.55 -2.41
CA ASP A 449 15.61 6.10 -1.17
C ASP A 449 14.31 5.33 -1.47
N ALA A 450 14.37 4.02 -1.42
CA ALA A 450 13.22 3.13 -1.66
C ALA A 450 12.08 3.28 -0.63
N ASN A 451 12.30 3.98 0.48
CA ASN A 451 11.29 4.19 1.52
C ASN A 451 10.54 5.53 1.38
N GLN A 452 10.96 6.41 0.46
CA GLN A 452 10.30 7.70 0.26
C GLN A 452 9.05 7.58 -0.62
N LYS A 453 8.24 8.63 -0.59
CA LYS A 453 7.11 8.77 -1.53
C LYS A 453 7.65 9.24 -2.88
N LEU A 454 7.22 8.59 -3.95
CA LEU A 454 7.80 8.75 -5.29
C LEU A 454 6.93 9.57 -6.26
N LYS A 455 5.75 10.04 -5.86
CA LYS A 455 4.94 10.92 -6.70
C LYS A 455 5.71 12.22 -7.01
N MET A 456 5.56 12.75 -8.21
CA MET A 456 6.24 13.94 -8.69
C MET A 456 6.11 15.12 -7.71
N ASP A 457 4.90 15.39 -7.23
CA ASP A 457 4.63 16.45 -6.25
C ASP A 457 5.39 16.28 -4.93
N GLN A 458 5.58 15.02 -4.46
CA GLN A 458 6.32 14.73 -3.23
C GLN A 458 7.84 14.91 -3.44
N LEU A 459 8.35 14.49 -4.60
CA LEU A 459 9.76 14.69 -4.96
C LEU A 459 10.06 16.19 -5.18
N ALA A 460 9.16 16.93 -5.83
CA ALA A 460 9.30 18.38 -6.02
C ALA A 460 9.35 19.13 -4.68
N ARG A 461 8.46 18.79 -3.74
CA ARG A 461 8.49 19.37 -2.38
C ARG A 461 9.79 19.06 -1.63
N LYS A 462 10.32 17.84 -1.79
CA LYS A 462 11.52 17.38 -1.08
C LYS A 462 12.81 17.95 -1.65
N TYR A 463 12.95 17.94 -2.96
CA TYR A 463 14.20 18.22 -3.64
C TYR A 463 14.29 19.62 -4.25
N LEU A 464 13.16 20.24 -4.61
CA LEU A 464 13.09 21.56 -5.22
C LEU A 464 12.51 22.63 -4.30
N ASN A 465 11.95 22.27 -3.13
CA ASN A 465 11.15 23.16 -2.30
C ASN A 465 9.97 23.81 -3.06
N TYR A 466 9.40 23.09 -4.01
CA TYR A 466 8.33 23.54 -4.90
C TYR A 466 7.03 22.79 -4.62
N ASP A 467 5.88 23.50 -4.63
CA ASP A 467 4.54 22.92 -4.43
C ASP A 467 3.74 22.96 -5.74
N PRO A 468 3.71 21.86 -6.52
CA PRO A 468 3.03 21.81 -7.81
C PRO A 468 1.50 21.92 -7.69
N ILE A 469 0.86 22.33 -8.77
CA ILE A 469 -0.58 22.37 -8.93
C ILE A 469 -1.13 20.94 -8.83
N SER A 470 -2.09 20.71 -7.91
CA SER A 470 -2.74 19.41 -7.79
C SER A 470 -3.72 19.19 -8.95
N ILE A 471 -3.74 17.96 -9.49
CA ILE A 471 -4.68 17.57 -10.57
C ILE A 471 -6.15 17.77 -10.15
N GLU A 472 -6.48 17.62 -8.86
CA GLU A 472 -7.84 17.83 -8.36
C GLU A 472 -8.34 19.28 -8.56
N VAL A 473 -7.43 20.25 -8.61
CA VAL A 473 -7.78 21.65 -8.92
C VAL A 473 -8.28 21.78 -10.34
N LEU A 474 -7.75 20.96 -11.26
CA LEU A 474 -8.09 21.00 -12.67
C LEU A 474 -9.34 20.18 -13.00
N ILE A 475 -9.39 18.92 -12.57
CA ILE A 475 -10.45 17.97 -12.91
C ILE A 475 -11.57 17.87 -11.85
N GLY A 476 -11.34 18.42 -10.63
CA GLY A 476 -12.26 18.29 -9.49
C GLY A 476 -12.15 16.93 -8.79
N THR A 477 -13.04 16.71 -7.82
CA THR A 477 -13.07 15.50 -6.99
C THR A 477 -14.43 14.82 -6.94
N GLY A 478 -14.46 13.54 -6.59
CA GLY A 478 -15.69 12.76 -6.35
C GLY A 478 -16.53 12.54 -7.63
N ARG A 479 -17.85 12.40 -7.48
CA ARG A 479 -18.76 12.05 -8.59
C ARG A 479 -18.87 13.09 -9.72
N LYS A 480 -18.38 14.30 -9.51
CA LYS A 480 -18.37 15.38 -10.52
C LYS A 480 -16.98 15.56 -11.14
N GLN A 481 -16.04 14.67 -10.82
CA GLN A 481 -14.72 14.67 -11.42
C GLN A 481 -14.86 14.51 -12.94
N LYS A 482 -14.13 15.34 -13.66
CA LYS A 482 -14.05 15.32 -15.13
C LYS A 482 -12.83 14.52 -15.56
N THR A 483 -12.85 14.06 -16.77
CA THR A 483 -11.67 13.53 -17.46
C THR A 483 -10.90 14.67 -18.14
N MET A 484 -9.61 14.48 -18.43
CA MET A 484 -8.75 15.54 -18.96
C MET A 484 -9.20 16.06 -20.33
N ASP A 485 -9.78 15.21 -21.17
CA ASP A 485 -10.37 15.57 -22.46
C ASP A 485 -11.54 16.57 -22.35
N GLN A 486 -12.22 16.63 -21.19
CA GLN A 486 -13.33 17.55 -20.92
C GLN A 486 -12.87 18.93 -20.44
N ILE A 487 -11.57 19.12 -20.21
CA ILE A 487 -11.00 20.41 -19.75
C ILE A 487 -10.47 21.17 -20.97
N GLN A 488 -10.70 22.48 -21.02
CA GLN A 488 -10.19 23.30 -22.13
C GLN A 488 -8.67 23.30 -22.21
N PRO A 489 -8.06 23.25 -23.41
CA PRO A 489 -6.61 23.18 -23.58
C PRO A 489 -5.84 24.32 -22.90
N GLU A 490 -6.42 25.52 -22.83
CA GLU A 490 -5.83 26.67 -22.18
C GLU A 490 -5.64 26.48 -20.67
N LYS A 491 -6.49 25.68 -20.03
CA LYS A 491 -6.37 25.34 -18.60
C LYS A 491 -5.44 24.17 -18.37
N VAL A 492 -5.51 23.15 -19.24
CA VAL A 492 -4.59 22.00 -19.19
C VAL A 492 -3.15 22.46 -19.40
N ARG A 493 -2.91 23.43 -20.29
CA ARG A 493 -1.58 23.99 -20.56
C ARG A 493 -0.78 24.32 -19.31
N ILE A 494 -1.39 24.96 -18.33
CA ILE A 494 -0.67 25.38 -17.13
C ILE A 494 -0.20 24.17 -16.35
N TYR A 495 -1.10 23.22 -16.12
CA TYR A 495 -0.82 21.99 -15.38
C TYR A 495 0.20 21.11 -16.13
N ALA A 496 -0.06 20.79 -17.39
CA ALA A 496 0.81 19.91 -18.18
C ALA A 496 2.22 20.50 -18.40
N CYS A 497 2.32 21.82 -18.65
CA CYS A 497 3.63 22.47 -18.75
C CYS A 497 4.37 22.50 -17.41
N GLU A 498 3.66 22.66 -16.28
CA GLU A 498 4.28 22.59 -14.96
C GLU A 498 4.85 21.19 -14.71
N ASP A 499 4.09 20.12 -15.03
CA ASP A 499 4.55 18.75 -14.84
C ASP A 499 5.83 18.46 -15.64
N ALA A 500 5.91 18.88 -16.90
CA ALA A 500 7.13 18.74 -17.71
C ALA A 500 8.29 19.60 -17.21
N ASP A 501 8.06 20.84 -16.76
CA ASP A 501 9.11 21.74 -16.23
C ASP A 501 9.66 21.22 -14.89
N ILE A 502 8.78 20.86 -13.97
CA ILE A 502 9.18 20.34 -12.65
C ILE A 502 9.91 19.00 -12.80
N THR A 503 9.45 18.13 -13.69
CA THR A 503 10.14 16.87 -14.00
C THR A 503 11.54 17.12 -14.56
N PHE A 504 11.72 18.13 -15.43
CA PHE A 504 13.04 18.51 -15.92
C PHE A 504 13.96 19.03 -14.79
N ARG A 505 13.45 19.87 -13.91
CA ARG A 505 14.21 20.35 -12.74
C ARG A 505 14.57 19.22 -11.77
N LEU A 506 13.65 18.26 -11.57
CA LEU A 506 13.91 17.05 -10.77
C LEU A 506 15.02 16.21 -11.39
N TYR A 507 15.02 16.05 -12.73
CA TYR A 507 16.11 15.37 -13.44
C TYR A 507 17.47 15.95 -13.09
N GLU A 508 17.64 17.26 -13.17
CA GLU A 508 18.92 17.91 -12.89
C GLU A 508 19.42 17.63 -11.45
N VAL A 509 18.51 17.66 -10.48
CA VAL A 509 18.87 17.40 -9.07
C VAL A 509 19.11 15.91 -8.81
N LEU A 510 18.23 15.04 -9.29
CA LEU A 510 18.29 13.61 -9.00
C LEU A 510 19.47 12.94 -9.74
N ASN A 511 19.79 13.37 -10.96
CA ASN A 511 20.98 12.89 -11.67
C ASN A 511 22.28 13.19 -10.90
N ASN A 512 22.41 14.39 -10.32
CA ASN A 512 23.54 14.73 -9.47
C ASN A 512 23.59 13.88 -8.18
N LEU A 513 22.43 13.56 -7.59
CA LEU A 513 22.37 12.73 -6.39
C LEU A 513 22.71 11.26 -6.70
N LEU A 514 22.28 10.74 -7.84
CA LEU A 514 22.67 9.37 -8.27
C LEU A 514 24.20 9.27 -8.43
N GLU A 515 24.86 10.29 -8.96
CA GLU A 515 26.30 10.31 -9.11
C GLU A 515 27.02 10.40 -7.75
N GLN A 516 26.57 11.29 -6.85
CA GLN A 516 27.12 11.44 -5.50
C GLN A 516 26.99 10.18 -4.65
N ASP A 517 25.88 9.46 -4.80
CA ASP A 517 25.59 8.22 -4.08
C ASP A 517 26.10 6.96 -4.79
N GLU A 518 26.88 7.06 -5.86
CA GLU A 518 27.39 5.92 -6.64
C GLU A 518 26.27 4.99 -7.14
N LEU A 519 25.10 5.54 -7.49
CA LEU A 519 23.92 4.81 -7.98
C LEU A 519 23.70 5.00 -9.48
N LYS A 520 24.51 5.83 -10.13
CA LYS A 520 24.34 6.17 -11.54
C LYS A 520 24.53 4.96 -12.45
N GLU A 521 25.54 4.14 -12.18
CA GLU A 521 25.81 2.93 -12.97
C GLU A 521 24.59 1.98 -12.98
N ILE A 522 24.04 1.63 -11.83
CA ILE A 522 22.86 0.76 -11.76
C ILE A 522 21.61 1.41 -12.37
N ALA A 523 21.48 2.74 -12.31
CA ALA A 523 20.39 3.45 -12.96
C ALA A 523 20.47 3.32 -14.48
N GLU A 524 21.64 3.63 -15.06
CA GLU A 524 21.86 3.69 -16.51
C GLU A 524 22.01 2.31 -17.18
N THR A 525 22.57 1.32 -16.45
CA THR A 525 22.80 -0.01 -17.03
C THR A 525 21.71 -1.03 -16.71
N LEU A 526 20.85 -0.77 -15.72
CA LEU A 526 19.84 -1.74 -15.28
C LEU A 526 18.44 -1.16 -15.20
N GLU A 527 18.21 -0.11 -14.39
CA GLU A 527 16.86 0.29 -14.07
C GLU A 527 16.18 1.09 -15.18
N PHE A 528 16.89 1.99 -15.84
CA PHE A 528 16.32 2.78 -16.93
C PHE A 528 16.10 1.94 -18.21
N PRO A 529 17.06 1.12 -18.69
CA PRO A 529 16.80 0.25 -19.83
C PRO A 529 15.66 -0.75 -19.60
N LEU A 530 15.50 -1.24 -18.37
CA LEU A 530 14.42 -2.17 -18.04
C LEU A 530 13.03 -1.57 -18.23
N ILE A 531 12.86 -0.25 -18.20
CA ILE A 531 11.55 0.40 -18.35
C ILE A 531 10.91 0.03 -19.70
N GLU A 532 11.68 0.08 -20.77
CA GLU A 532 11.19 -0.23 -22.12
C GLU A 532 10.91 -1.73 -22.26
N VAL A 533 11.74 -2.59 -21.69
CA VAL A 533 11.49 -4.04 -21.63
C VAL A 533 10.15 -4.35 -20.97
N LEU A 534 9.88 -3.73 -19.82
CA LEU A 534 8.61 -3.92 -19.12
C LEU A 534 7.42 -3.36 -19.91
N ALA A 535 7.61 -2.23 -20.57
CA ALA A 535 6.57 -1.64 -21.43
C ALA A 535 6.19 -2.57 -22.58
N GLU A 536 7.18 -3.17 -23.27
CA GLU A 536 6.92 -4.14 -24.33
C GLU A 536 6.22 -5.40 -23.79
N MET A 537 6.63 -5.93 -22.63
CA MET A 537 5.96 -7.06 -21.99
C MET A 537 4.51 -6.75 -21.64
N GLU A 538 4.25 -5.55 -21.15
CA GLU A 538 2.90 -5.09 -20.80
C GLU A 538 2.03 -4.93 -22.05
N MET A 539 2.57 -4.37 -23.14
CA MET A 539 1.86 -4.27 -24.44
C MET A 539 1.63 -5.64 -25.07
N ASN A 540 2.61 -6.56 -24.97
CA ASN A 540 2.45 -7.93 -25.47
C ASN A 540 1.30 -8.67 -24.77
N GLY A 541 1.19 -8.57 -23.45
CA GLY A 541 0.19 -9.29 -22.66
C GLY A 541 0.24 -10.82 -22.87
N ILE A 542 -0.70 -11.56 -22.29
CA ILE A 542 -0.77 -13.02 -22.40
C ILE A 542 -2.18 -13.50 -22.73
N LEU A 543 -2.30 -14.52 -23.58
CA LEU A 543 -3.58 -15.12 -23.97
C LEU A 543 -4.14 -16.05 -22.90
N LEU A 544 -5.49 -16.06 -22.81
CA LEU A 544 -6.23 -16.97 -21.93
C LEU A 544 -7.23 -17.84 -22.72
N ASP A 545 -7.23 -19.13 -22.42
CA ASP A 545 -8.31 -20.04 -22.78
C ASP A 545 -9.53 -19.86 -21.85
N THR A 546 -10.47 -19.02 -22.28
CA THR A 546 -11.70 -18.74 -21.53
C THR A 546 -12.64 -19.96 -21.46
N GLY A 547 -12.57 -20.86 -22.44
CA GLY A 547 -13.34 -22.09 -22.47
C GLY A 547 -12.88 -23.07 -21.39
N MET A 548 -11.58 -23.24 -21.27
CA MET A 548 -10.95 -24.01 -20.18
C MET A 548 -11.30 -23.42 -18.82
N LEU A 549 -11.15 -22.11 -18.61
CA LEU A 549 -11.48 -21.43 -17.34
C LEU A 549 -12.96 -21.62 -16.96
N LYS A 550 -13.88 -21.52 -17.92
CA LYS A 550 -15.31 -21.75 -17.67
C LYS A 550 -15.59 -23.19 -17.22
N SER A 551 -14.96 -24.18 -17.84
CA SER A 551 -15.07 -25.59 -17.45
C SER A 551 -14.46 -25.81 -16.05
N PHE A 552 -13.31 -25.23 -15.79
CA PHE A 552 -12.63 -25.31 -14.51
C PHE A 552 -13.42 -24.61 -13.38
N SER A 553 -14.08 -23.49 -13.65
CA SER A 553 -14.98 -22.80 -12.71
C SER A 553 -16.13 -23.72 -12.27
N GLN A 554 -16.69 -24.53 -13.20
CA GLN A 554 -17.75 -25.49 -12.87
C GLN A 554 -17.22 -26.62 -12.00
N THR A 555 -16.04 -27.17 -12.30
CA THR A 555 -15.40 -28.20 -11.48
C THR A 555 -15.12 -27.69 -10.06
N LEU A 556 -14.54 -26.50 -9.94
CA LEU A 556 -14.30 -25.89 -8.63
C LEU A 556 -15.59 -25.64 -7.83
N LYS A 557 -16.68 -25.30 -8.51
CA LYS A 557 -17.97 -25.12 -7.86
C LYS A 557 -18.49 -26.45 -7.28
N GLU A 558 -18.30 -27.54 -7.98
CA GLU A 558 -18.69 -28.88 -7.52
C GLU A 558 -17.83 -29.32 -6.33
N ASP A 559 -16.50 -29.18 -6.42
CA ASP A 559 -15.57 -29.49 -5.32
C ASP A 559 -15.90 -28.65 -4.06
N ILE A 560 -16.19 -27.34 -4.22
CA ILE A 560 -16.54 -26.44 -3.11
C ILE A 560 -17.85 -26.88 -2.44
N LEU A 561 -18.86 -27.28 -3.21
CA LEU A 561 -20.14 -27.76 -2.67
C LEU A 561 -19.99 -29.08 -1.90
N GLU A 562 -19.15 -30.01 -2.38
CA GLU A 562 -18.83 -31.24 -1.67
C GLU A 562 -18.12 -30.98 -0.34
N LEU A 563 -17.13 -30.05 -0.33
CA LEU A 563 -16.45 -29.63 0.89
C LEU A 563 -17.40 -28.95 1.87
N GLU A 564 -18.27 -28.07 1.38
CA GLU A 564 -19.26 -27.36 2.20
C GLU A 564 -20.19 -28.35 2.89
N GLN A 565 -20.68 -29.33 2.16
CA GLN A 565 -21.52 -30.40 2.73
C GLN A 565 -20.75 -31.21 3.78
N SER A 566 -19.52 -31.61 3.50
CA SER A 566 -18.67 -32.36 4.43
C SER A 566 -18.40 -31.58 5.72
N ILE A 567 -18.14 -30.25 5.58
CA ILE A 567 -17.96 -29.34 6.72
C ILE A 567 -19.22 -29.24 7.56
N TYR A 568 -20.40 -29.09 6.94
CA TYR A 568 -21.69 -29.05 7.67
C TYR A 568 -22.05 -30.35 8.36
N GLU A 569 -21.79 -31.47 7.72
CA GLU A 569 -22.00 -32.81 8.32
C GLU A 569 -21.15 -33.01 9.58
N LYS A 570 -19.86 -32.65 9.50
CA LYS A 570 -18.93 -32.74 10.65
C LYS A 570 -19.22 -31.71 11.75
N ALA A 571 -19.65 -30.50 11.37
CA ALA A 571 -20.06 -29.47 12.32
C ALA A 571 -21.42 -29.77 13.00
N GLY A 572 -22.25 -30.68 12.41
CA GLY A 572 -23.61 -30.92 12.84
C GLY A 572 -24.57 -29.76 12.67
N THR A 573 -24.20 -28.75 11.88
CA THR A 573 -24.99 -27.53 11.64
C THR A 573 -24.49 -26.78 10.41
N GLU A 574 -25.41 -26.14 9.70
CA GLU A 574 -25.07 -25.20 8.64
C GLU A 574 -24.68 -23.83 9.24
N PHE A 575 -23.67 -23.20 8.68
CA PHE A 575 -23.19 -21.87 9.08
C PHE A 575 -22.45 -21.21 7.90
N ASN A 576 -22.16 -19.91 8.00
CA ASN A 576 -21.35 -19.25 6.99
C ASN A 576 -19.85 -19.51 7.23
N ILE A 577 -19.24 -20.43 6.45
CA ILE A 577 -17.82 -20.82 6.55
C ILE A 577 -16.89 -19.63 6.30
N ASN A 578 -17.32 -18.65 5.50
CA ASN A 578 -16.58 -17.43 5.23
C ASN A 578 -16.70 -16.37 6.33
N SER A 579 -17.53 -16.60 7.37
CA SER A 579 -17.58 -15.72 8.53
C SER A 579 -16.59 -16.18 9.60
N PRO A 580 -15.51 -15.41 9.89
CA PRO A 580 -14.54 -15.79 10.93
C PRO A 580 -15.18 -15.98 12.29
N GLN A 581 -16.23 -15.22 12.61
CA GLN A 581 -16.95 -15.34 13.88
C GLN A 581 -17.69 -16.68 13.96
N GLN A 582 -18.57 -16.98 13.00
CA GLN A 582 -19.37 -18.22 13.03
C GLN A 582 -18.47 -19.46 12.96
N LEU A 583 -17.41 -19.38 12.16
CA LEU A 583 -16.43 -20.45 12.08
C LEU A 583 -15.71 -20.65 13.42
N GLY A 584 -15.32 -19.56 14.09
CA GLY A 584 -14.69 -19.61 15.41
C GLY A 584 -15.61 -20.25 16.46
N GLU A 585 -16.90 -19.86 16.50
CA GLU A 585 -17.90 -20.47 17.38
C GLU A 585 -18.07 -21.98 17.12
N VAL A 586 -18.11 -22.40 15.87
CA VAL A 586 -18.21 -23.82 15.51
C VAL A 586 -16.98 -24.60 15.93
N LEU A 587 -15.78 -24.13 15.58
CA LEU A 587 -14.54 -24.85 15.87
C LEU A 587 -14.24 -24.94 17.38
N PHE A 588 -14.33 -23.80 18.10
CA PHE A 588 -13.82 -23.72 19.45
C PHE A 588 -14.91 -23.94 20.52
N ASP A 589 -16.14 -23.43 20.31
CA ASP A 589 -17.20 -23.57 21.30
C ASP A 589 -18.03 -24.87 21.11
N LYS A 590 -18.38 -25.23 19.85
CA LYS A 590 -19.22 -26.43 19.59
C LYS A 590 -18.40 -27.70 19.48
N MET A 591 -17.29 -27.68 18.70
CA MET A 591 -16.45 -28.85 18.50
C MET A 591 -15.35 -29.00 19.56
N GLY A 592 -15.10 -27.96 20.37
CA GLY A 592 -14.15 -27.99 21.51
C GLY A 592 -12.68 -28.10 21.09
N LEU A 593 -12.32 -27.64 19.89
CA LEU A 593 -10.92 -27.59 19.47
C LEU A 593 -10.13 -26.63 20.36
N PRO A 594 -8.81 -26.86 20.57
CA PRO A 594 -7.99 -25.97 21.37
C PRO A 594 -7.91 -24.59 20.72
N ALA A 595 -8.44 -23.58 21.42
CA ALA A 595 -8.45 -22.21 20.97
C ALA A 595 -7.07 -21.56 21.18
N GLY A 596 -6.56 -20.90 20.15
CA GLY A 596 -5.38 -20.04 20.25
C GLY A 596 -5.70 -18.69 20.93
N LYS A 597 -4.79 -17.72 20.81
CA LYS A 597 -5.05 -16.35 21.29
C LYS A 597 -6.24 -15.74 20.54
N LYS A 598 -7.17 -15.14 21.28
CA LYS A 598 -8.24 -14.34 20.70
C LYS A 598 -7.67 -13.11 19.99
N THR A 599 -8.39 -12.63 19.00
CA THR A 599 -8.07 -11.38 18.30
C THR A 599 -8.20 -10.17 19.22
N LYS A 600 -7.73 -9.01 18.81
CA LYS A 600 -7.89 -7.74 19.57
C LYS A 600 -9.37 -7.40 19.87
N THR A 601 -10.28 -7.93 19.05
CA THR A 601 -11.75 -7.77 19.21
C THR A 601 -12.38 -8.88 20.06
N GLY A 602 -11.60 -9.71 20.74
CA GLY A 602 -12.10 -10.79 21.60
C GLY A 602 -12.61 -12.04 20.87
N GLN A 603 -12.64 -12.03 19.54
CA GLN A 603 -13.09 -13.18 18.71
C GLN A 603 -11.98 -14.22 18.58
N TYR A 604 -12.36 -15.45 18.31
CA TYR A 604 -11.42 -16.50 17.97
C TYR A 604 -10.71 -16.20 16.64
N SER A 605 -9.40 -16.39 16.61
CA SER A 605 -8.66 -16.27 15.35
C SER A 605 -8.85 -17.53 14.52
N THR A 606 -9.38 -17.39 13.32
CA THR A 606 -9.46 -18.44 12.29
C THR A 606 -8.50 -18.14 11.14
N ALA A 607 -7.39 -17.42 11.42
CA ALA A 607 -6.34 -17.16 10.45
C ALA A 607 -5.72 -18.48 9.96
N GLU A 608 -5.19 -18.48 8.74
CA GLU A 608 -4.55 -19.62 8.11
C GLU A 608 -3.51 -20.28 9.01
N SER A 609 -2.65 -19.50 9.64
CA SER A 609 -1.60 -20.00 10.56
C SER A 609 -2.15 -20.73 11.81
N VAL A 610 -3.37 -20.39 12.25
CA VAL A 610 -4.05 -21.08 13.36
C VAL A 610 -4.65 -22.40 12.86
N LEU A 611 -5.34 -22.34 11.73
CA LEU A 611 -5.97 -23.52 11.14
C LEU A 611 -4.94 -24.55 10.70
N THR A 612 -3.82 -24.14 10.10
CA THR A 612 -2.72 -25.03 9.70
C THR A 612 -2.12 -25.80 10.88
N LYS A 613 -1.97 -25.13 12.04
CA LYS A 613 -1.52 -25.82 13.26
C LYS A 613 -2.51 -26.86 13.76
N LEU A 614 -3.80 -26.55 13.67
CA LEU A 614 -4.87 -27.46 14.09
C LEU A 614 -5.07 -28.61 13.10
N ALA A 615 -4.80 -28.40 11.82
CA ALA A 615 -4.92 -29.42 10.77
C ALA A 615 -3.97 -30.61 10.97
N ASN A 616 -2.88 -30.45 11.73
CA ASN A 616 -2.00 -31.56 12.07
C ASN A 616 -2.70 -32.63 12.95
N ASP A 617 -3.67 -32.23 13.78
CA ASP A 617 -4.32 -33.07 14.77
C ASP A 617 -5.82 -33.26 14.49
N TYR A 618 -6.43 -32.38 13.68
CA TYR A 618 -7.88 -32.34 13.45
C TYR A 618 -8.21 -32.17 11.98
N GLU A 619 -9.12 -32.97 11.47
CA GLU A 619 -9.56 -32.99 10.06
C GLU A 619 -10.38 -31.75 9.66
N MET A 620 -11.19 -31.19 10.56
CA MET A 620 -12.05 -30.04 10.23
C MET A 620 -11.28 -28.80 9.79
N PRO A 621 -10.19 -28.37 10.46
CA PRO A 621 -9.36 -27.27 9.99
C PRO A 621 -8.78 -27.50 8.59
N ASP A 622 -8.42 -28.72 8.24
CA ASP A 622 -7.89 -29.07 6.93
C ASP A 622 -8.95 -28.88 5.83
N LEU A 623 -10.16 -29.38 6.03
CA LEU A 623 -11.30 -29.16 5.12
C LEU A 623 -11.61 -27.66 4.94
N ILE A 624 -11.50 -26.85 6.01
CA ILE A 624 -11.73 -25.41 5.94
C ILE A 624 -10.64 -24.70 5.16
N LEU A 625 -9.38 -25.10 5.33
CA LEU A 625 -8.26 -24.58 4.55
C LEU A 625 -8.42 -24.89 3.07
N GLU A 626 -8.81 -26.12 2.73
CA GLU A 626 -9.09 -26.54 1.35
C GLU A 626 -10.27 -25.76 0.75
N TYR A 627 -11.40 -25.66 1.47
CA TYR A 627 -12.56 -24.86 1.06
C TYR A 627 -12.17 -23.40 0.76
N ARG A 628 -11.39 -22.78 1.64
CA ARG A 628 -10.91 -21.39 1.46
C ARG A 628 -9.97 -21.25 0.26
N ALA A 629 -9.08 -22.23 0.07
CA ALA A 629 -8.14 -22.23 -1.05
C ALA A 629 -8.88 -22.34 -2.39
N LEU A 630 -9.84 -23.27 -2.52
CA LEU A 630 -10.64 -23.42 -3.73
C LEU A 630 -11.58 -22.23 -3.97
N SER A 631 -12.21 -21.69 -2.92
CA SER A 631 -13.07 -20.52 -3.03
C SER A 631 -12.30 -19.28 -3.49
N LYS A 632 -11.08 -19.07 -2.97
CA LYS A 632 -10.17 -18.00 -3.40
C LYS A 632 -9.71 -18.21 -4.83
N LEU A 633 -9.30 -19.45 -5.19
CA LEU A 633 -8.88 -19.78 -6.55
C LEU A 633 -9.98 -19.46 -7.56
N LYS A 634 -11.22 -19.89 -7.26
CA LYS A 634 -12.37 -19.63 -8.12
C LYS A 634 -12.68 -18.13 -8.25
N SER A 635 -12.84 -17.45 -7.12
CA SER A 635 -13.32 -16.05 -7.13
C SER A 635 -12.26 -15.03 -7.58
N THR A 636 -10.99 -15.23 -7.21
CA THR A 636 -9.92 -14.25 -7.44
C THR A 636 -9.28 -14.43 -8.81
N TYR A 637 -9.22 -15.68 -9.31
CA TYR A 637 -8.54 -15.95 -10.57
C TYR A 637 -9.49 -16.49 -11.65
N VAL A 638 -10.12 -17.64 -11.44
CA VAL A 638 -10.85 -18.34 -12.50
C VAL A 638 -12.05 -17.55 -13.03
N ASP A 639 -12.82 -16.91 -12.16
CA ASP A 639 -13.98 -16.08 -12.53
C ASP A 639 -13.64 -14.61 -12.80
N ALA A 640 -12.46 -14.15 -12.35
CA ALA A 640 -12.05 -12.74 -12.47
C ALA A 640 -11.22 -12.49 -13.74
N LEU A 641 -10.22 -13.33 -14.03
CA LEU A 641 -9.30 -13.12 -15.14
C LEU A 641 -10.01 -12.94 -16.51
N PRO A 642 -11.04 -13.73 -16.88
CA PRO A 642 -11.72 -13.55 -18.15
C PRO A 642 -12.36 -12.16 -18.34
N LYS A 643 -12.62 -11.43 -17.26
CA LYS A 643 -13.22 -10.09 -17.30
C LYS A 643 -12.18 -8.97 -17.50
N LEU A 644 -10.91 -9.33 -17.43
CA LEU A 644 -9.78 -8.41 -17.57
C LEU A 644 -9.11 -8.53 -18.95
N ILE A 645 -9.67 -9.36 -19.82
CA ILE A 645 -9.21 -9.47 -21.21
C ILE A 645 -9.52 -8.14 -21.91
N ASN A 646 -8.50 -7.54 -22.47
CA ASN A 646 -8.63 -6.34 -23.28
C ASN A 646 -9.38 -6.68 -24.58
N GLU A 647 -10.38 -5.87 -24.96
CA GLU A 647 -11.25 -6.15 -26.12
C GLU A 647 -10.51 -5.96 -27.46
N GLU A 648 -9.48 -5.12 -27.52
CA GLU A 648 -8.72 -4.85 -28.74
C GLU A 648 -7.67 -5.93 -29.02
N THR A 649 -6.93 -6.35 -27.98
CA THR A 649 -5.83 -7.31 -28.13
C THR A 649 -6.26 -8.75 -27.90
N GLY A 650 -7.38 -9.00 -27.22
CA GLY A 650 -7.81 -10.32 -26.79
C GLY A 650 -6.94 -10.92 -25.68
N ARG A 651 -6.03 -10.14 -25.08
CA ARG A 651 -5.02 -10.60 -24.13
C ARG A 651 -5.22 -9.95 -22.75
N ILE A 652 -4.60 -10.50 -21.71
CA ILE A 652 -4.50 -9.86 -20.41
C ILE A 652 -3.17 -9.11 -20.32
N HIS A 653 -3.24 -7.87 -19.91
CA HIS A 653 -2.10 -7.00 -19.68
C HIS A 653 -1.95 -6.78 -18.16
N THR A 654 -0.81 -7.15 -17.62
CA THR A 654 -0.45 -6.83 -16.22
C THR A 654 0.40 -5.57 -16.20
N ASP A 655 0.49 -4.92 -15.07
CA ASP A 655 1.35 -3.77 -14.83
C ASP A 655 2.52 -4.20 -13.93
N PHE A 656 3.76 -4.08 -14.41
CA PHE A 656 4.98 -4.39 -13.69
C PHE A 656 5.57 -3.15 -13.04
N ASN A 657 5.72 -3.17 -11.71
CA ASN A 657 6.23 -2.04 -10.95
C ASN A 657 7.65 -2.30 -10.44
N GLN A 658 8.59 -1.41 -10.79
CA GLN A 658 9.99 -1.44 -10.35
C GLN A 658 10.19 -0.83 -8.96
N SER A 659 9.33 0.09 -8.55
CA SER A 659 9.53 1.00 -7.42
C SER A 659 8.78 0.62 -6.13
N ILE A 660 8.08 -0.54 -6.08
CA ILE A 660 7.29 -0.95 -4.92
C ILE A 660 8.12 -1.77 -3.92
N ALA A 661 8.89 -2.75 -4.40
CA ALA A 661 9.64 -3.62 -3.52
C ALA A 661 11.02 -3.03 -3.19
N ALA A 662 11.29 -2.76 -1.92
CA ALA A 662 12.57 -2.20 -1.49
C ALA A 662 13.79 -3.14 -1.71
N THR A 663 13.57 -4.35 -2.20
CA THR A 663 14.61 -5.30 -2.60
C THR A 663 15.02 -5.20 -4.07
N GLY A 664 14.37 -4.36 -4.86
CA GLY A 664 14.56 -4.31 -6.31
C GLY A 664 13.72 -5.32 -7.10
N ARG A 665 13.02 -6.26 -6.44
CA ARG A 665 12.11 -7.18 -7.13
C ARG A 665 10.98 -6.44 -7.83
N LEU A 666 10.58 -6.91 -9.00
CA LEU A 666 9.37 -6.46 -9.67
C LEU A 666 8.13 -6.91 -8.90
N SER A 667 7.10 -6.11 -8.93
CA SER A 667 5.75 -6.54 -8.50
C SER A 667 4.78 -6.42 -9.67
N SER A 668 3.79 -7.31 -9.73
CA SER A 668 2.75 -7.32 -10.76
C SER A 668 1.42 -6.90 -10.15
N SER A 669 0.67 -6.07 -10.88
CA SER A 669 -0.67 -5.60 -10.46
C SER A 669 -1.61 -5.50 -11.65
N ASN A 670 -2.89 -5.40 -11.41
CA ASN A 670 -3.98 -5.15 -12.37
C ASN A 670 -4.05 -6.06 -13.62
N PRO A 671 -3.99 -7.42 -13.50
CA PRO A 671 -3.99 -8.27 -12.31
C PRO A 671 -2.59 -8.68 -11.84
N ASN A 672 -2.44 -9.07 -10.56
CA ASN A 672 -1.19 -9.66 -10.09
C ASN A 672 -1.03 -11.11 -10.59
N LEU A 673 -0.27 -11.30 -11.65
CA LEU A 673 0.01 -12.62 -12.25
C LEU A 673 1.13 -13.39 -11.54
N GLN A 674 1.96 -12.72 -10.72
CA GLN A 674 3.01 -13.38 -9.92
C GLN A 674 2.44 -14.23 -8.77
N ASN A 675 1.17 -14.03 -8.40
CA ASN A 675 0.50 -14.76 -7.33
C ASN A 675 -0.35 -15.94 -7.82
N ILE A 676 -0.26 -16.34 -9.09
CA ILE A 676 -0.97 -17.50 -9.62
C ILE A 676 -0.47 -18.78 -8.94
N PRO A 677 -1.36 -19.55 -8.28
CA PRO A 677 -0.95 -20.68 -7.45
C PRO A 677 -0.23 -21.79 -8.22
N ILE A 678 0.84 -22.35 -7.60
CA ILE A 678 1.59 -23.47 -8.14
C ILE A 678 1.70 -24.66 -7.16
N ARG A 679 1.48 -24.43 -5.86
CA ARG A 679 1.78 -25.44 -4.82
C ARG A 679 0.76 -26.57 -4.73
N THR A 680 -0.52 -26.29 -4.97
CA THR A 680 -1.58 -27.29 -4.88
C THR A 680 -1.94 -27.85 -6.26
N LYS A 681 -2.44 -29.09 -6.32
CA LYS A 681 -2.83 -29.72 -7.58
C LYS A 681 -3.86 -28.88 -8.34
N ARG A 682 -4.94 -28.44 -7.66
CA ARG A 682 -5.97 -27.58 -8.24
C ARG A 682 -5.45 -26.18 -8.59
N GLY A 683 -4.55 -25.64 -7.77
CA GLY A 683 -3.93 -24.35 -8.04
C GLY A 683 -3.12 -24.33 -9.32
N ARG A 684 -2.36 -25.42 -9.60
CA ARG A 684 -1.56 -25.54 -10.83
C ARG A 684 -2.43 -25.58 -12.09
N GLU A 685 -3.61 -26.20 -12.04
CA GLU A 685 -4.46 -26.38 -13.22
C GLU A 685 -4.84 -25.05 -13.88
N ILE A 686 -4.86 -23.94 -13.13
CA ILE A 686 -5.15 -22.62 -13.71
C ILE A 686 -4.07 -22.20 -14.72
N ARG A 687 -2.82 -22.63 -14.55
CA ARG A 687 -1.73 -22.29 -15.49
C ARG A 687 -1.94 -22.89 -16.88
N LYS A 688 -2.79 -23.91 -17.03
CA LYS A 688 -3.18 -24.46 -18.33
C LYS A 688 -4.02 -23.49 -19.16
N ALA A 689 -4.68 -22.54 -18.49
CA ALA A 689 -5.47 -21.53 -19.19
C ALA A 689 -4.61 -20.45 -19.86
N PHE A 690 -3.35 -20.31 -19.48
CA PHE A 690 -2.41 -19.40 -20.13
C PHE A 690 -1.77 -20.12 -21.30
N ILE A 691 -2.08 -19.67 -22.51
CA ILE A 691 -1.73 -20.32 -23.77
C ILE A 691 -0.97 -19.38 -24.69
N ALA A 692 -0.28 -19.93 -25.67
CA ALA A 692 0.35 -19.17 -26.73
C ALA A 692 -0.63 -18.85 -27.87
N GLU A 693 -0.29 -17.86 -28.69
CA GLU A 693 -0.94 -17.54 -29.94
C GLU A 693 -0.71 -18.66 -30.98
N GLU A 694 -1.54 -18.72 -32.02
CA GLU A 694 -1.36 -19.67 -33.14
C GLU A 694 0.05 -19.47 -33.77
N GLN A 695 0.74 -20.55 -34.08
CA GLN A 695 2.13 -20.62 -34.53
C GLN A 695 3.20 -20.33 -33.44
N PHE A 696 2.80 -20.16 -32.19
CA PHE A 696 3.71 -19.99 -31.05
C PHE A 696 3.56 -21.12 -30.04
N GLN A 697 4.59 -21.28 -29.20
CA GLN A 697 4.53 -22.07 -27.96
C GLN A 697 5.04 -21.23 -26.79
N LEU A 698 4.57 -21.54 -25.58
CA LEU A 698 5.11 -20.91 -24.38
C LEU A 698 6.43 -21.58 -23.96
N LEU A 699 7.46 -20.77 -23.76
CA LEU A 699 8.69 -21.16 -23.11
C LEU A 699 8.69 -20.62 -21.67
N SER A 700 8.88 -21.51 -20.70
CA SER A 700 9.22 -21.15 -19.33
C SER A 700 10.73 -21.32 -19.14
N ALA A 701 11.39 -20.31 -18.60
CA ALA A 701 12.81 -20.33 -18.27
C ALA A 701 13.00 -19.85 -16.83
N ASP A 702 13.39 -20.76 -15.93
CA ASP A 702 13.47 -20.53 -14.48
C ASP A 702 14.89 -20.69 -13.95
N TYR A 703 15.36 -19.72 -13.15
CA TYR A 703 16.65 -19.82 -12.50
C TYR A 703 16.66 -20.88 -11.40
N SER A 704 17.53 -21.86 -11.54
CA SER A 704 17.70 -22.92 -10.56
C SER A 704 18.45 -22.41 -9.33
N GLN A 705 17.74 -22.20 -8.22
CA GLN A 705 18.27 -21.85 -6.90
C GLN A 705 19.16 -20.58 -6.91
N VAL A 706 18.79 -19.55 -7.65
CA VAL A 706 19.60 -18.34 -7.83
C VAL A 706 20.02 -17.70 -6.51
N GLU A 707 19.13 -17.60 -5.52
CA GLU A 707 19.45 -17.01 -4.22
C GLU A 707 20.54 -17.81 -3.48
N LEU A 708 20.53 -19.15 -3.58
CA LEU A 708 21.56 -19.98 -2.95
C LEU A 708 22.90 -19.89 -3.68
N ARG A 709 22.89 -19.66 -4.99
CA ARG A 709 24.11 -19.42 -5.78
C ARG A 709 24.69 -18.04 -5.46
N VAL A 710 23.82 -17.03 -5.34
CA VAL A 710 24.22 -15.69 -4.93
C VAL A 710 24.85 -15.69 -3.54
N ILE A 711 24.27 -16.39 -2.56
CA ILE A 711 24.84 -16.42 -1.21
C ILE A 711 26.16 -17.20 -1.19
N ALA A 712 26.29 -18.28 -1.96
CA ALA A 712 27.54 -19.02 -2.06
C ALA A 712 28.69 -18.14 -2.55
N SER A 713 28.43 -17.28 -3.55
CA SER A 713 29.39 -16.32 -4.09
C SER A 713 29.68 -15.16 -3.12
N ILE A 714 28.63 -14.51 -2.56
CA ILE A 714 28.81 -13.38 -1.62
C ILE A 714 29.52 -13.79 -0.33
N ALA A 715 29.19 -14.98 0.19
CA ALA A 715 29.77 -15.51 1.42
C ALA A 715 31.15 -16.18 1.20
N GLU A 716 31.59 -16.33 -0.04
CA GLU A 716 32.81 -17.00 -0.44
C GLU A 716 33.00 -18.37 0.27
N ASP A 717 31.87 -19.10 0.47
CA ASP A 717 31.90 -20.38 1.18
C ASP A 717 32.35 -21.52 0.27
N ASP A 718 33.55 -22.00 0.53
CA ASP A 718 34.22 -23.03 -0.31
C ASP A 718 33.39 -24.30 -0.49
N ASN A 719 32.71 -24.77 0.57
CA ASN A 719 31.91 -25.99 0.51
C ASN A 719 30.63 -25.80 -0.35
N MET A 720 30.03 -24.64 -0.25
CA MET A 720 28.83 -24.31 -1.03
C MET A 720 29.18 -24.03 -2.49
N MET A 721 30.29 -23.31 -2.73
CA MET A 721 30.80 -23.07 -4.07
C MET A 721 31.22 -24.36 -4.78
N GLU A 722 31.90 -25.27 -4.08
CA GLU A 722 32.30 -26.58 -4.63
C GLU A 722 31.11 -27.41 -5.07
N ALA A 723 30.03 -27.44 -4.23
CA ALA A 723 28.81 -28.17 -4.57
C ALA A 723 28.18 -27.64 -5.86
N PHE A 724 28.05 -26.30 -6.02
CA PHE A 724 27.50 -25.72 -7.24
C PHE A 724 28.40 -25.87 -8.46
N LYS A 725 29.73 -25.79 -8.31
CA LYS A 725 30.69 -26.02 -9.42
C LYS A 725 30.66 -27.46 -9.91
N ASN A 726 30.40 -28.42 -9.02
CA ASN A 726 30.29 -29.84 -9.35
C ASN A 726 28.84 -30.27 -9.75
N ASP A 727 27.88 -29.32 -9.86
CA ASP A 727 26.47 -29.59 -10.17
C ASP A 727 25.79 -30.56 -9.18
N GLU A 728 26.21 -30.52 -7.88
CA GLU A 728 25.61 -31.34 -6.83
C GLU A 728 24.29 -30.73 -6.35
N ASP A 729 23.33 -31.57 -5.96
CA ASP A 729 22.11 -31.09 -5.31
C ASP A 729 22.43 -30.54 -3.91
N ILE A 730 22.44 -29.22 -3.79
CA ILE A 730 22.82 -28.50 -2.55
C ILE A 730 22.00 -28.95 -1.34
N HIS A 731 20.72 -29.32 -1.54
CA HIS A 731 19.88 -29.79 -0.43
C HIS A 731 20.29 -31.19 0.04
N SER A 732 20.70 -32.06 -0.87
CA SER A 732 21.24 -33.37 -0.53
C SER A 732 22.64 -33.25 0.09
N ARG A 733 23.49 -32.35 -0.41
CA ARG A 733 24.79 -32.05 0.19
C ARG A 733 24.63 -31.54 1.62
N THR A 734 23.75 -30.54 1.83
CA THR A 734 23.47 -30.03 3.18
C THR A 734 22.86 -31.12 4.09
N ALA A 735 21.97 -31.95 3.57
CA ALA A 735 21.41 -33.06 4.34
C ALA A 735 22.51 -34.03 4.83
N LYS A 736 23.39 -34.43 3.93
CA LYS A 736 24.56 -35.27 4.29
C LYS A 736 25.39 -34.65 5.42
N GLU A 737 25.73 -33.36 5.29
CA GLU A 737 26.57 -32.65 6.23
C GLU A 737 25.90 -32.43 7.59
N VAL A 738 24.66 -31.92 7.60
CA VAL A 738 23.90 -31.57 8.81
C VAL A 738 23.42 -32.81 9.58
N PHE A 739 23.09 -33.91 8.89
CA PHE A 739 22.65 -35.15 9.54
C PHE A 739 23.79 -36.15 9.74
N GLY A 740 25.05 -35.81 9.35
CA GLY A 740 26.24 -36.65 9.52
C GLY A 740 26.19 -37.97 8.76
N LEU A 741 25.59 -37.97 7.56
CA LEU A 741 25.48 -39.16 6.72
C LEU A 741 26.81 -39.47 5.99
N GLU A 742 27.10 -40.75 5.78
CA GLU A 742 28.33 -41.16 5.12
C GLU A 742 28.36 -40.83 3.62
N SER A 743 27.22 -40.99 2.94
CA SER A 743 27.08 -40.76 1.50
C SER A 743 25.85 -39.90 1.18
N ILE A 744 25.87 -39.24 0.01
CA ILE A 744 24.69 -38.57 -0.57
C ILE A 744 23.58 -39.59 -0.87
N ASP A 745 23.96 -40.83 -1.20
CA ASP A 745 23.02 -41.93 -1.45
C ASP A 745 22.20 -42.34 -0.21
N ASP A 746 22.66 -41.98 1.00
CA ASP A 746 21.96 -42.23 2.25
C ASP A 746 20.91 -41.15 2.58
N VAL A 747 20.85 -40.09 1.76
CA VAL A 747 19.91 -38.97 1.94
C VAL A 747 18.49 -39.42 1.59
N THR A 748 17.63 -39.52 2.59
CA THR A 748 16.22 -39.80 2.38
C THR A 748 15.47 -38.57 1.88
N PRO A 749 14.28 -38.72 1.26
CA PRO A 749 13.42 -37.58 0.91
C PRO A 749 13.10 -36.64 2.09
N ASP A 750 12.96 -37.18 3.31
CA ASP A 750 12.73 -36.37 4.53
C ASP A 750 13.99 -35.58 4.94
N HIS A 751 15.16 -36.20 4.87
CA HIS A 751 16.43 -35.50 5.10
C HIS A 751 16.59 -34.32 4.12
N ARG A 752 16.32 -34.55 2.83
CA ARG A 752 16.42 -33.54 1.78
C ARG A 752 15.39 -32.40 2.01
N ARG A 753 14.14 -32.76 2.40
CA ARG A 753 13.10 -31.80 2.73
C ARG A 753 13.50 -30.91 3.91
N LYS A 754 14.02 -31.51 4.98
CA LYS A 754 14.50 -30.75 6.16
C LYS A 754 15.69 -29.87 5.80
N ALA A 755 16.63 -30.37 5.01
CA ALA A 755 17.79 -29.59 4.55
C ALA A 755 17.36 -28.42 3.65
N LYS A 756 16.28 -28.56 2.87
CA LYS A 756 15.71 -27.46 2.12
C LYS A 756 15.25 -26.33 3.05
N GLU A 757 14.51 -26.66 4.14
CA GLU A 757 14.10 -25.66 5.14
C GLU A 757 15.29 -25.02 5.86
N VAL A 758 16.36 -25.78 6.11
CA VAL A 758 17.63 -25.30 6.67
C VAL A 758 18.29 -24.30 5.74
N ASN A 759 18.47 -24.64 4.46
CA ASN A 759 19.12 -23.81 3.44
C ASN A 759 18.34 -22.50 3.16
N PHE A 760 17.01 -22.53 3.22
CA PHE A 760 16.18 -21.34 3.06
C PHE A 760 15.85 -20.62 4.38
N GLY A 761 16.30 -21.14 5.52
CA GLY A 761 16.02 -20.52 6.82
C GLY A 761 17.25 -19.87 7.44
N ILE A 762 18.34 -20.64 7.58
CA ILE A 762 19.50 -20.20 8.36
C ILE A 762 20.22 -19.00 7.72
N PRO A 763 20.50 -18.98 6.41
CA PRO A 763 21.14 -17.84 5.78
C PRO A 763 20.34 -16.54 5.89
N TYR A 764 19.01 -16.65 6.03
CA TYR A 764 18.10 -15.52 6.22
C TYR A 764 17.82 -15.17 7.68
N GLY A 765 18.61 -15.74 8.61
CA GLY A 765 18.56 -15.39 10.03
C GLY A 765 17.37 -15.98 10.79
N VAL A 766 16.90 -17.19 10.41
CA VAL A 766 15.86 -17.88 11.19
C VAL A 766 16.41 -18.23 12.59
N SER A 767 15.59 -18.02 13.63
CA SER A 767 15.95 -18.44 14.99
C SER A 767 15.77 -19.96 15.19
N ALA A 768 16.44 -20.53 16.20
CA ALA A 768 16.26 -21.93 16.59
C ALA A 768 14.79 -22.29 16.81
N TYR A 769 14.03 -21.40 17.49
CA TYR A 769 12.59 -21.57 17.65
C TYR A 769 11.81 -21.56 16.32
N GLY A 770 12.19 -20.67 15.41
CA GLY A 770 11.56 -20.58 14.09
C GLY A 770 11.80 -21.82 13.23
N LEU A 771 13.04 -22.32 13.24
CA LEU A 771 13.42 -23.55 12.54
C LEU A 771 12.73 -24.78 13.13
N ALA A 772 12.76 -24.91 14.47
CA ALA A 772 12.10 -26.00 15.20
C ALA A 772 10.60 -26.07 14.91
N SER A 773 9.92 -24.90 14.89
CA SER A 773 8.49 -24.83 14.58
C SER A 773 8.15 -25.25 13.14
N ARG A 774 9.04 -24.99 12.16
CA ARG A 774 8.84 -25.40 10.75
C ARG A 774 9.08 -26.89 10.53
N LEU A 775 10.07 -27.44 11.25
CA LEU A 775 10.47 -28.82 11.10
C LEU A 775 9.70 -29.78 12.01
N GLY A 776 8.95 -29.27 13.00
CA GLY A 776 8.24 -30.08 13.99
C GLY A 776 9.18 -30.80 14.96
N ILE A 777 10.33 -30.17 15.32
CA ILE A 777 11.38 -30.69 16.21
C ILE A 777 11.49 -29.83 17.48
N SER A 778 12.29 -30.28 18.44
CA SER A 778 12.56 -29.50 19.65
C SER A 778 13.42 -28.25 19.37
N ASN A 779 13.39 -27.27 20.28
CA ASN A 779 14.19 -26.06 20.14
C ASN A 779 15.70 -26.35 20.27
N GLU A 780 16.09 -27.37 21.05
CA GLU A 780 17.44 -27.88 21.21
C GLU A 780 17.95 -28.47 19.90
N GLU A 781 17.19 -29.36 19.26
CA GLU A 781 17.52 -29.94 17.94
C GLU A 781 17.63 -28.85 16.88
N GLY A 782 16.72 -27.85 16.88
CA GLY A 782 16.80 -26.72 15.98
C GLY A 782 18.05 -25.87 16.16
N LYS A 783 18.52 -25.72 17.41
CA LYS A 783 19.78 -25.03 17.70
C LYS A 783 21.00 -25.86 17.24
N GLU A 784 21.02 -27.16 17.52
CA GLU A 784 22.09 -28.07 17.06
C GLU A 784 22.22 -28.05 15.54
N MET A 785 21.11 -28.06 14.80
CA MET A 785 21.13 -27.95 13.33
C MET A 785 21.75 -26.64 12.85
N ILE A 786 21.45 -25.52 13.53
CA ILE A 786 22.02 -24.21 13.18
C ILE A 786 23.53 -24.22 13.46
N ASP A 787 23.95 -24.73 14.61
CA ASP A 787 25.35 -24.79 15.00
C ASP A 787 26.16 -25.69 14.00
N GLN A 788 25.63 -26.88 13.64
CA GLN A 788 26.20 -27.79 12.65
C GLN A 788 26.27 -27.15 11.26
N TYR A 789 25.22 -26.42 10.86
CA TYR A 789 25.21 -25.73 9.59
C TYR A 789 26.34 -24.70 9.48
N PHE A 790 26.53 -23.86 10.50
CA PHE A 790 27.62 -22.88 10.51
C PHE A 790 29.01 -23.49 10.68
N GLU A 791 29.12 -24.65 11.29
CA GLU A 791 30.39 -25.40 11.32
C GLU A 791 30.80 -25.88 9.90
N ARG A 792 29.80 -26.23 9.07
CA ARG A 792 30.03 -26.73 7.71
C ARG A 792 30.09 -25.63 6.65
N PHE A 793 29.39 -24.53 6.89
CA PHE A 793 29.35 -23.37 6.01
C PHE A 793 29.79 -22.10 6.78
N PRO A 794 31.09 -22.02 7.18
CA PRO A 794 31.57 -20.91 8.01
C PRO A 794 31.51 -19.56 7.31
N GLY A 795 31.68 -19.49 5.99
CA GLY A 795 31.58 -18.28 5.19
C GLY A 795 30.22 -17.61 5.32
N ILE A 796 29.14 -18.40 5.47
CA ILE A 796 27.80 -17.83 5.66
C ILE A 796 27.66 -17.11 7.02
N LEU A 797 28.26 -17.66 8.08
CA LEU A 797 28.26 -17.00 9.40
C LEU A 797 29.07 -15.70 9.37
N GLU A 798 30.19 -15.69 8.67
CA GLU A 798 31.04 -14.50 8.47
C GLU A 798 30.28 -13.43 7.70
N TYR A 799 29.69 -13.77 6.57
CA TYR A 799 28.81 -12.88 5.80
C TYR A 799 27.69 -12.25 6.66
N ILE A 800 26.97 -13.06 7.46
CA ILE A 800 25.90 -12.57 8.34
C ILE A 800 26.43 -11.51 9.33
N ASN A 801 27.60 -11.75 9.92
CA ASN A 801 28.19 -10.86 10.91
C ASN A 801 28.73 -9.58 10.26
N GLU A 802 29.42 -9.69 9.13
CA GLU A 802 29.98 -8.57 8.36
C GLU A 802 28.86 -7.67 7.85
N THR A 803 27.80 -8.25 7.26
CA THR A 803 26.65 -7.50 6.76
C THR A 803 25.94 -6.73 7.87
N LYS A 804 25.73 -7.33 9.05
CA LYS A 804 25.17 -6.63 10.21
C LYS A 804 26.05 -5.48 10.68
N ASN A 805 27.36 -5.67 10.72
CA ASN A 805 28.30 -4.63 11.14
C ASN A 805 28.33 -3.49 10.11
N PHE A 806 28.43 -3.83 8.83
CA PHE A 806 28.34 -2.84 7.75
C PHE A 806 27.05 -2.00 7.83
N ALA A 807 25.90 -2.67 8.00
CA ALA A 807 24.63 -1.97 8.15
C ALA A 807 24.61 -1.04 9.38
N LYS A 808 25.17 -1.45 10.52
CA LYS A 808 25.25 -0.62 11.73
C LYS A 808 26.13 0.60 11.57
N GLU A 809 27.21 0.49 10.83
CA GLU A 809 28.18 1.57 10.57
C GLU A 809 27.67 2.54 9.51
N ASN A 810 27.06 2.03 8.43
CA ASN A 810 26.72 2.83 7.26
C ASN A 810 25.23 3.19 7.18
N GLY A 811 24.35 2.53 7.93
CA GLY A 811 22.90 2.75 7.88
C GLY A 811 22.19 2.14 6.68
N TYR A 812 22.89 1.45 5.79
CA TYR A 812 22.35 0.76 4.61
C TYR A 812 23.10 -0.54 4.31
N VAL A 813 22.57 -1.33 3.41
CA VAL A 813 23.23 -2.47 2.74
C VAL A 813 23.11 -2.33 1.23
N LYS A 814 23.93 -3.06 0.46
CA LYS A 814 23.95 -3.00 -1.00
C LYS A 814 24.01 -4.38 -1.65
N THR A 815 23.48 -4.48 -2.89
CA THR A 815 23.63 -5.66 -3.77
C THR A 815 25.02 -5.67 -4.40
N LEU A 816 25.36 -6.76 -5.11
CA LEU A 816 26.59 -6.85 -5.90
C LEU A 816 26.64 -5.80 -7.03
N MET A 817 25.47 -5.40 -7.56
CA MET A 817 25.36 -4.35 -8.58
C MET A 817 25.24 -2.93 -7.99
N GLY A 818 25.40 -2.77 -6.65
CA GLY A 818 25.45 -1.45 -6.01
C GLY A 818 24.10 -0.88 -5.55
N ARG A 819 22.94 -1.54 -5.79
CA ARG A 819 21.64 -1.09 -5.28
C ARG A 819 21.67 -0.95 -3.77
N ARG A 820 21.27 0.21 -3.24
CA ARG A 820 21.26 0.49 -1.80
C ARG A 820 19.87 0.30 -1.20
N ARG A 821 19.86 -0.16 0.06
CA ARG A 821 18.66 -0.13 0.90
C ARG A 821 19.01 0.41 2.27
N TYR A 822 18.42 1.54 2.62
CA TYR A 822 18.56 2.13 3.95
C TYR A 822 17.77 1.35 4.99
N ILE A 823 18.37 1.17 6.18
CA ILE A 823 17.80 0.43 7.30
C ILE A 823 17.92 1.29 8.57
N PRO A 824 17.07 2.32 8.71
CA PRO A 824 17.18 3.28 9.81
C PRO A 824 17.02 2.64 11.19
N GLU A 825 16.31 1.51 11.30
CA GLU A 825 16.05 0.81 12.55
C GLU A 825 17.19 -0.13 13.00
N ILE A 826 18.31 -0.23 12.25
CA ILE A 826 19.39 -1.18 12.52
C ILE A 826 20.04 -0.99 13.90
N ASN A 827 20.06 0.25 14.39
CA ASN A 827 20.60 0.62 15.69
C ASN A 827 19.51 0.84 16.77
N SER A 828 18.26 0.39 16.54
CA SER A 828 17.14 0.54 17.48
C SER A 828 17.45 -0.12 18.82
N SER A 829 17.13 0.57 19.92
CA SER A 829 17.20 0.02 21.28
C SER A 829 16.17 -1.09 21.51
N ASN A 830 15.06 -1.10 20.77
CA ASN A 830 14.04 -2.15 20.82
C ASN A 830 14.55 -3.42 20.14
N TRP A 831 14.71 -4.49 20.89
CA TRP A 831 15.22 -5.75 20.38
C TRP A 831 14.41 -6.33 19.20
N ASN A 832 13.07 -6.26 19.25
CA ASN A 832 12.22 -6.79 18.17
C ASN A 832 12.42 -6.01 16.87
N VAL A 833 12.45 -4.69 16.97
CA VAL A 833 12.66 -3.79 15.83
C VAL A 833 14.06 -4.01 15.25
N ARG A 834 15.08 -4.01 16.09
CA ARG A 834 16.48 -4.26 15.67
C ARG A 834 16.65 -5.66 15.06
N SER A 835 16.08 -6.70 15.67
CA SER A 835 16.17 -8.07 15.14
C SER A 835 15.49 -8.20 13.79
N PHE A 836 14.40 -7.47 13.54
CA PHE A 836 13.78 -7.39 12.22
C PHE A 836 14.69 -6.66 11.21
N ALA A 837 15.26 -5.53 11.60
CA ALA A 837 16.19 -4.75 10.79
C ALA A 837 17.46 -5.55 10.44
N GLU A 838 18.03 -6.30 11.39
CA GLU A 838 19.17 -7.19 11.15
C GLU A 838 18.85 -8.30 10.12
N ARG A 839 17.66 -8.91 10.19
CA ARG A 839 17.23 -9.88 9.16
C ARG A 839 17.04 -9.22 7.81
N THR A 840 16.47 -8.02 7.77
CA THR A 840 16.33 -7.24 6.53
C THR A 840 17.69 -6.93 5.92
N ALA A 841 18.68 -6.57 6.75
CA ALA A 841 20.05 -6.31 6.31
C ALA A 841 20.70 -7.55 5.67
N ILE A 842 20.54 -8.72 6.27
CA ILE A 842 21.12 -9.99 5.77
C ILE A 842 20.46 -10.39 4.44
N ASN A 843 19.14 -10.25 4.35
CA ASN A 843 18.37 -10.77 3.21
C ASN A 843 18.50 -9.91 1.95
N MET A 844 18.65 -8.60 2.12
CA MET A 844 18.60 -7.66 1.01
C MET A 844 19.74 -7.85 -0.02
N PRO A 845 21.01 -8.02 0.36
CA PRO A 845 22.06 -8.25 -0.64
C PRO A 845 21.81 -9.50 -1.48
N ILE A 846 21.26 -10.56 -0.91
CA ILE A 846 20.98 -11.83 -1.60
C ILE A 846 19.79 -11.66 -2.55
N GLN A 847 18.64 -11.28 -2.00
CA GLN A 847 17.39 -11.15 -2.76
C GLN A 847 17.46 -10.03 -3.80
N GLY A 848 18.15 -8.94 -3.44
CA GLY A 848 18.34 -7.83 -4.36
C GLY A 848 19.28 -8.18 -5.52
N THR A 849 20.39 -8.86 -5.25
CA THR A 849 21.29 -9.33 -6.33
C THR A 849 20.58 -10.34 -7.25
N ALA A 850 19.78 -11.26 -6.70
CA ALA A 850 18.99 -12.18 -7.53
C ALA A 850 17.98 -11.41 -8.41
N ALA A 851 17.35 -10.35 -7.88
CA ALA A 851 16.45 -9.49 -8.66
C ALA A 851 17.21 -8.69 -9.73
N ASP A 852 18.42 -8.20 -9.42
CA ASP A 852 19.25 -7.47 -10.37
C ASP A 852 19.73 -8.40 -11.52
N ILE A 853 20.07 -9.66 -11.23
CA ILE A 853 20.47 -10.68 -12.22
C ILE A 853 19.33 -10.93 -13.21
N ILE A 854 18.10 -11.16 -12.74
CA ILE A 854 16.99 -11.43 -13.67
C ILE A 854 16.63 -10.20 -14.51
N LYS A 855 16.78 -8.98 -13.97
CA LYS A 855 16.59 -7.73 -14.72
C LYS A 855 17.64 -7.59 -15.82
N ALA A 856 18.90 -7.87 -15.52
CA ALA A 856 19.96 -7.86 -16.52
C ALA A 856 19.72 -8.90 -17.62
N ALA A 857 19.24 -10.10 -17.25
CA ALA A 857 18.84 -11.12 -18.22
C ALA A 857 17.70 -10.63 -19.12
N MET A 858 16.69 -9.97 -18.56
CA MET A 858 15.56 -9.44 -19.33
C MET A 858 16.01 -8.40 -20.36
N ILE A 859 16.92 -7.50 -19.99
CA ILE A 859 17.48 -6.51 -20.90
C ILE A 859 18.26 -7.20 -22.03
N ASN A 860 19.22 -8.07 -21.67
CA ASN A 860 20.05 -8.77 -22.64
C ASN A 860 19.23 -9.61 -23.63
N ILE A 861 18.11 -10.20 -23.18
CA ILE A 861 17.22 -10.97 -24.04
C ILE A 861 16.43 -10.05 -24.95
N GLN A 862 15.88 -8.95 -24.44
CA GLN A 862 15.12 -8.00 -25.26
C GLN A 862 15.99 -7.37 -26.33
N ASP A 863 17.21 -6.95 -26.02
CA ASP A 863 18.19 -6.43 -26.98
C ASP A 863 18.47 -7.47 -28.08
N TYR A 864 18.64 -8.75 -27.68
CA TYR A 864 18.83 -9.80 -28.67
C TYR A 864 17.62 -10.01 -29.57
N LEU A 865 16.40 -9.98 -29.03
CA LEU A 865 15.17 -10.14 -29.81
C LEU A 865 15.01 -9.01 -30.83
N GLU A 866 15.33 -7.77 -30.44
CA GLU A 866 15.25 -6.59 -31.31
C GLU A 866 16.36 -6.56 -32.36
N ASP A 867 17.59 -6.82 -31.99
CA ASP A 867 18.74 -6.82 -32.91
C ASP A 867 18.63 -7.87 -34.02
N HIS A 868 17.86 -8.93 -33.78
CA HIS A 868 17.67 -10.03 -34.72
C HIS A 868 16.29 -10.08 -35.37
N ASP A 869 15.47 -9.02 -35.21
CA ASP A 869 14.09 -8.94 -35.72
C ASP A 869 13.29 -10.22 -35.39
N CYS A 870 13.42 -10.76 -34.15
CA CYS A 870 12.75 -11.98 -33.74
C CYS A 870 11.22 -11.76 -33.68
N LYS A 871 10.46 -12.79 -34.08
CA LYS A 871 8.99 -12.81 -33.96
C LYS A 871 8.54 -13.17 -32.54
N SER A 872 9.41 -13.87 -31.81
CA SER A 872 9.20 -14.27 -30.41
C SER A 872 9.24 -13.09 -29.50
N ARG A 873 8.54 -13.19 -28.33
CA ARG A 873 8.40 -12.06 -27.42
C ARG A 873 8.39 -12.52 -25.97
N MET A 874 8.91 -11.67 -25.09
CA MET A 874 8.81 -11.85 -23.63
C MET A 874 7.44 -11.39 -23.15
N LEU A 875 6.81 -12.17 -22.25
CA LEU A 875 5.44 -11.91 -21.78
C LEU A 875 5.37 -11.60 -20.29
N LEU A 876 5.95 -12.46 -19.44
CA LEU A 876 5.81 -12.36 -17.99
C LEU A 876 7.13 -12.62 -17.28
N GLN A 877 7.28 -11.97 -16.13
CA GLN A 877 8.27 -12.31 -15.11
C GLN A 877 7.52 -12.73 -13.83
N VAL A 878 7.80 -13.93 -13.33
CA VAL A 878 7.12 -14.51 -12.15
C VAL A 878 8.16 -15.10 -11.22
N HIS A 879 8.50 -14.39 -10.13
CA HIS A 879 9.59 -14.75 -9.22
C HIS A 879 10.94 -14.83 -9.93
N ASP A 880 11.49 -16.03 -10.11
CA ASP A 880 12.78 -16.27 -10.78
C ASP A 880 12.58 -16.82 -12.21
N GLU A 881 11.34 -16.84 -12.72
CA GLU A 881 10.88 -17.39 -13.99
C GLU A 881 10.57 -16.29 -15.01
N LEU A 882 10.98 -16.47 -16.26
CA LEU A 882 10.58 -15.68 -17.42
C LEU A 882 9.73 -16.52 -18.37
N ILE A 883 8.62 -15.94 -18.88
CA ILE A 883 7.70 -16.59 -19.82
C ILE A 883 7.75 -15.88 -21.15
N PHE A 884 7.89 -16.65 -22.22
CA PHE A 884 7.97 -16.17 -23.60
C PHE A 884 6.92 -16.85 -24.47
N GLU A 885 6.52 -16.20 -25.55
CA GLU A 885 5.95 -16.82 -26.75
C GLU A 885 7.05 -16.99 -27.79
N ILE A 886 7.34 -18.25 -28.16
CA ILE A 886 8.37 -18.61 -29.13
C ILE A 886 7.69 -19.02 -30.44
N HIS A 887 7.99 -18.29 -31.52
CA HIS A 887 7.47 -18.57 -32.86
C HIS A 887 8.02 -19.89 -33.43
N GLU A 888 7.23 -20.62 -34.21
CA GLU A 888 7.61 -21.94 -34.73
C GLU A 888 8.93 -21.95 -35.51
N ASP A 889 9.26 -20.86 -36.23
CA ASP A 889 10.52 -20.73 -36.98
C ASP A 889 11.76 -20.59 -36.06
N GLU A 890 11.59 -20.26 -34.81
CA GLU A 890 12.65 -19.90 -33.84
C GLU A 890 12.83 -20.95 -32.73
N GLN A 891 11.95 -21.94 -32.65
CA GLN A 891 11.94 -22.96 -31.57
C GLN A 891 13.22 -23.80 -31.48
N GLU A 892 13.93 -24.00 -32.58
CA GLU A 892 15.16 -24.78 -32.59
C GLU A 892 16.38 -24.01 -32.04
N SER A 893 16.42 -22.68 -32.17
CA SER A 893 17.59 -21.86 -31.89
C SER A 893 17.44 -20.94 -30.69
N LEU A 894 16.31 -20.23 -30.61
CA LEU A 894 16.12 -19.16 -29.64
C LEU A 894 16.08 -19.63 -28.19
N PRO A 895 15.46 -20.78 -27.82
CA PRO A 895 15.46 -21.23 -26.44
C PRO A 895 16.87 -21.43 -25.87
N SER A 896 17.78 -22.00 -26.66
CA SER A 896 19.18 -22.19 -26.25
C SER A 896 19.90 -20.86 -26.05
N LYS A 897 19.57 -19.84 -26.88
CA LYS A 897 20.15 -18.50 -26.75
C LYS A 897 19.60 -17.75 -25.53
N ILE A 898 18.31 -17.86 -25.26
CA ILE A 898 17.70 -17.32 -24.04
C ILE A 898 18.37 -17.91 -22.80
N LYS A 899 18.57 -19.23 -22.77
CA LYS A 899 19.32 -19.90 -21.69
C LYS A 899 20.72 -19.33 -21.50
N GLU A 900 21.49 -19.22 -22.57
CA GLU A 900 22.83 -18.62 -22.54
C GLU A 900 22.80 -17.21 -21.95
N LEU A 901 21.91 -16.34 -22.44
CA LEU A 901 21.79 -14.95 -21.99
C LEU A 901 21.39 -14.85 -20.51
N MET A 902 20.53 -15.74 -20.02
CA MET A 902 20.21 -15.83 -18.61
C MET A 902 21.41 -16.33 -17.78
N GLU A 903 22.05 -17.41 -18.19
CA GLU A 903 23.19 -18.00 -17.44
C GLU A 903 24.43 -17.11 -17.42
N THR A 904 24.56 -16.17 -18.36
CA THR A 904 25.67 -15.21 -18.46
C THR A 904 25.28 -13.78 -18.11
N ALA A 905 24.08 -13.55 -17.61
CA ALA A 905 23.58 -12.21 -17.30
C ALA A 905 24.40 -11.46 -16.25
N PHE A 906 25.05 -12.19 -15.35
CA PHE A 906 25.97 -11.66 -14.35
C PHE A 906 27.03 -12.71 -13.96
N GLU A 907 28.25 -12.26 -13.74
CA GLU A 907 29.37 -13.13 -13.36
C GLU A 907 29.39 -13.38 -11.84
N LEU A 908 29.13 -14.61 -11.43
CA LEU A 908 29.30 -15.10 -10.06
C LEU A 908 30.46 -16.12 -9.99
N ASP A 909 31.01 -16.35 -8.79
CA ASP A 909 32.04 -17.39 -8.56
C ASP A 909 31.49 -18.82 -8.73
N VAL A 910 30.18 -18.96 -8.85
CA VAL A 910 29.47 -20.20 -9.16
C VAL A 910 28.59 -20.01 -10.41
N PRO A 911 28.45 -21.05 -11.26
CA PRO A 911 27.66 -20.91 -12.48
C PRO A 911 26.20 -20.67 -12.16
N LEU A 912 25.56 -19.72 -12.87
CA LEU A 912 24.09 -19.62 -12.93
C LEU A 912 23.57 -20.80 -13.76
N LYS A 913 22.38 -21.29 -13.44
CA LYS A 913 21.76 -22.42 -14.13
C LYS A 913 20.29 -22.12 -14.36
N VAL A 914 19.81 -22.43 -15.58
CA VAL A 914 18.44 -22.20 -16.00
C VAL A 914 17.80 -23.50 -16.45
N ASP A 915 16.65 -23.82 -15.87
CA ASP A 915 15.79 -24.91 -16.30
C ASP A 915 14.73 -24.35 -17.25
N MET A 916 14.43 -25.10 -18.34
CA MET A 916 13.51 -24.63 -19.38
C MET A 916 12.56 -25.72 -19.83
N GLY A 917 11.35 -25.32 -20.22
CA GLY A 917 10.41 -26.18 -20.93
C GLY A 917 9.60 -25.39 -21.96
N LEU A 918 9.26 -26.05 -23.07
CA LEU A 918 8.48 -25.51 -24.18
C LEU A 918 7.21 -26.32 -24.35
N ALA A 919 6.05 -25.67 -24.35
CA ALA A 919 4.75 -26.33 -24.47
C ALA A 919 3.63 -25.38 -24.94
N ASP A 920 2.44 -25.91 -25.17
CA ASP A 920 1.28 -25.13 -25.62
C ASP A 920 0.64 -24.27 -24.52
N ASN A 921 0.95 -24.55 -23.26
CA ASN A 921 0.45 -23.80 -22.10
C ASN A 921 1.49 -23.69 -20.99
N TRP A 922 1.30 -22.74 -20.09
CA TRP A 922 2.26 -22.43 -19.04
C TRP A 922 2.50 -23.59 -18.08
N LEU A 923 1.49 -24.41 -17.74
CA LEU A 923 1.69 -25.52 -16.79
C LEU A 923 2.61 -26.58 -17.36
N ASP A 924 2.42 -26.93 -18.62
CA ASP A 924 3.19 -28.00 -19.27
C ASP A 924 4.59 -27.53 -19.70
N ALA A 925 4.80 -26.20 -19.82
CA ALA A 925 6.11 -25.57 -20.06
C ALA A 925 6.97 -25.45 -18.80
N HIS A 926 6.40 -25.53 -17.56
CA HIS A 926 7.11 -25.31 -16.28
C HIS A 926 7.63 -26.60 -15.64
#